data_4e50d37cf992ac72aea0b9404dfad1b1
#
_entry.id   4e50d37cf992ac72aea0b9404dfad1b1
#
_cell.length_a   1.000
_cell.length_b   1.000
_cell.length_c   1.000
_cell.angle_alpha   90.00
_cell.angle_beta   90.00
_cell.angle_gamma   90.00
#
_symmetry.space_group_name_H-M   'P 1'
#
loop_
_entity.id
_entity.type
_entity.pdbx_description
1 polymer ?
#
loop_
_entity_poly.entity_id
_entity_poly.type
_entity_poly.pdbx_seq_one_letter_code
_entity_poly.pdbx_strand_id
1 'polypeptide(L)'
;MTSRQLLTLSSIISSLAIISSAYAAPTSSKPKTLRKPLTHPAAAGSASSPTSPQSTPRHAKAIAQGNEAVTVFGRGSTRQMTSVTHTMMQQSVPGTSPLKVLSQLPGVVYQSADPFGAYEYSSQIFMRGFSQSQLGFTLDDIPLGDQQFNNYNGLAVTRAIISDNVGGVDVSQGAGAIDVASTSNLGGAIETHSLDPSHKRGGSIGQTFGSNSTMRTFVRLESGDLNPTGTRFYVSYARLNENLWKGSGYDHSDQVNAKFVQPLARGSSVKVFFDWSSIQQFDYQDMTMNWLHTVGPNLANYYPDYTAAYNAALGHYSSTVLKTNDPLDAAYYAGTANRVDYLGGVTLDENLTSSLNWKTTLYAHGDSGYSTWTTPYMPSPNGAPISQRVQTPGIARGGFETALTWKIGRHKLNAGVWYEYGNFTESRYFTEAPLLGQGTLGNPTTGFPGNKIFATPWQEAFSTNTFVFHLQDTYKITDTLTVNAGFKSMIVNSGNSVLTQDAAINGTQVAQGRLEASNAFLPQVSAIWRFLPRHELFFDVSHNMRSFPLDGYGTNVSATPWTASQASFQATKNTLKPETDWVYEGGYRYTSPIVSALASLYRINFSNRLQLITNNSGINPITAVQNVGGVTTNGAEASVTVRPLEGLSIYNSFSYAHSTYDQNVATSSGVEPTRGKLVPNYPQFMYKANITYRIGGFDTHVDGIYMSHRQLTYTNDLHAPGYFLMNFGARYNFGNAGPLKGITAAFNIYNLTNKTYIATTNELGNNFTNTGYNYFLMGAPRQFFGTISASF
;
A
#
# COMPACT_ATOMS: atom_id res chain seq x y z
N MET A 1 7.10 24.39 -5.68
CA MET A 1 7.34 24.54 -4.23
C MET A 1 7.31 26.00 -3.86
N THR A 2 6.38 26.40 -3.02
CA THR A 2 6.37 27.77 -2.49
C THR A 2 7.42 27.89 -1.38
N SER A 3 8.01 29.08 -1.23
CA SER A 3 9.05 29.38 -0.22
C SER A 3 8.68 28.97 1.24
N ARG A 4 7.39 28.80 1.54
CA ARG A 4 6.89 28.33 2.84
C ARG A 4 7.06 26.81 3.06
N GLN A 5 6.99 26.00 2.01
CA GLN A 5 7.18 24.54 2.12
C GLN A 5 8.66 24.17 2.30
N LEU A 6 9.57 24.94 1.71
CA LEU A 6 11.01 24.81 1.95
C LEU A 6 11.40 25.22 3.39
N LEU A 7 10.73 26.19 3.97
CA LEU A 7 10.97 26.63 5.35
C LEU A 7 10.51 25.60 6.40
N THR A 8 9.43 24.88 6.15
CA THR A 8 8.97 23.79 7.05
C THR A 8 9.87 22.57 6.98
N LEU A 9 10.35 22.17 5.80
CA LEU A 9 11.34 21.11 5.69
C LEU A 9 12.70 21.51 6.30
N SER A 10 13.15 22.74 6.10
CA SER A 10 14.41 23.21 6.67
C SER A 10 14.35 23.33 8.20
N SER A 11 13.21 23.64 8.80
CA SER A 11 13.07 23.69 10.26
C SER A 11 13.08 22.30 10.90
N ILE A 12 12.56 21.26 10.23
CA ILE A 12 12.62 19.87 10.71
C ILE A 12 14.06 19.33 10.57
N ILE A 13 14.76 19.64 9.49
CA ILE A 13 16.16 19.23 9.28
C ILE A 13 17.12 19.99 10.21
N SER A 14 16.85 21.26 10.50
CA SER A 14 17.66 22.06 11.44
C SER A 14 17.50 21.60 12.88
N SER A 15 16.34 21.07 13.26
CA SER A 15 16.12 20.50 14.60
C SER A 15 16.86 19.16 14.79
N LEU A 16 17.13 18.43 13.73
CA LEU A 16 17.94 17.20 13.75
C LEU A 16 19.45 17.48 13.84
N ALA A 17 19.92 18.64 13.38
CA ALA A 17 21.34 19.02 13.43
C ALA A 17 21.79 19.53 14.82
N ILE A 18 20.87 19.93 15.71
CA ILE A 18 21.20 20.47 17.04
C ILE A 18 21.47 19.37 18.08
N ILE A 19 21.07 18.12 17.81
CA ILE A 19 21.32 16.99 18.75
C ILE A 19 22.74 16.42 18.63
N SER A 20 23.53 16.78 17.59
CA SER A 20 24.90 16.25 17.38
C SER A 20 26.02 17.07 18.00
N SER A 21 25.77 18.19 18.70
CA SER A 21 26.81 19.09 19.21
C SER A 21 27.08 19.07 20.72
N ALA A 22 26.58 18.05 21.43
CA ALA A 22 26.67 18.00 22.89
C ALA A 22 27.56 16.87 23.48
N TYR A 23 28.64 16.48 22.78
CA TYR A 23 29.70 15.67 23.44
C TYR A 23 31.08 15.95 22.82
N ALA A 24 31.72 17.01 23.27
CA ALA A 24 33.17 17.16 23.21
C ALA A 24 33.63 18.15 24.28
N ALA A 25 34.32 17.70 25.27
CA ALA A 25 35.16 18.52 26.13
C ALA A 25 36.47 17.77 26.43
N PRO A 26 37.56 18.51 26.58
CA PRO A 26 38.92 18.06 26.26
C PRO A 26 39.79 17.74 27.46
N THR A 27 40.86 16.94 27.28
CA THR A 27 42.09 17.18 28.02
C THR A 27 43.33 16.63 27.31
N SER A 28 44.33 17.41 27.33
CA SER A 28 45.69 17.32 26.81
C SER A 28 46.59 16.31 27.54
N SER A 29 47.52 15.71 26.88
CA SER A 29 48.96 15.91 27.03
C SER A 29 49.80 14.80 26.34
N LYS A 30 50.83 15.25 25.67
CA LYS A 30 51.88 14.50 24.94
C LYS A 30 53.02 14.06 25.87
N PRO A 31 54.16 13.51 25.35
CA PRO A 31 54.45 12.15 24.87
C PRO A 31 55.73 11.57 25.53
N LYS A 32 56.07 10.27 25.29
CA LYS A 32 57.46 9.82 25.16
C LYS A 32 57.66 8.37 24.64
N THR A 33 58.28 8.31 23.53
CA THR A 33 59.38 7.58 22.92
C THR A 33 59.74 6.13 23.30
N LEU A 34 59.85 5.33 22.20
CA LEU A 34 60.89 4.35 21.79
C LEU A 34 61.20 3.06 22.61
N ARG A 35 60.95 1.90 21.98
CA ARG A 35 61.98 1.01 21.41
C ARG A 35 61.42 -0.29 20.85
N LYS A 36 61.90 -0.67 19.66
CA LYS A 36 61.87 -1.97 18.98
C LYS A 36 63.18 -2.74 19.28
N PRO A 37 63.43 -3.96 18.76
CA PRO A 37 62.64 -5.19 18.54
C PRO A 37 63.34 -6.43 19.12
N LEU A 38 62.75 -7.65 19.03
CA LEU A 38 63.48 -8.89 18.73
C LEU A 38 62.58 -10.13 18.49
N THR A 39 62.84 -10.74 17.42
CA THR A 39 62.67 -12.04 16.71
C THR A 39 62.20 -13.27 17.46
N HIS A 40 61.43 -14.05 16.66
CA HIS A 40 60.91 -15.44 16.67
C HIS A 40 61.79 -16.55 17.30
N PRO A 41 61.32 -17.81 17.53
CA PRO A 41 60.54 -18.63 16.57
C PRO A 41 59.43 -19.57 17.16
N ALA A 42 58.80 -20.26 16.20
CA ALA A 42 57.66 -21.13 16.22
C ALA A 42 57.70 -22.38 17.08
N ALA A 43 56.52 -22.86 17.52
CA ALA A 43 56.13 -24.27 17.57
C ALA A 43 54.61 -24.47 17.63
N ALA A 44 54.14 -25.49 16.98
CA ALA A 44 52.76 -25.87 16.76
C ALA A 44 52.01 -26.38 18.00
N GLY A 45 50.68 -26.20 18.03
CA GLY A 45 49.79 -26.82 18.99
C GLY A 45 48.33 -26.45 18.69
N SER A 46 47.62 -27.34 18.06
CA SER A 46 46.21 -27.30 17.78
C SER A 46 45.37 -27.33 19.06
N ALA A 47 44.49 -26.34 19.25
CA ALA A 47 43.35 -26.45 20.12
C ALA A 47 42.19 -25.60 19.56
N SER A 48 41.15 -26.26 19.17
CA SER A 48 39.89 -25.71 18.75
C SER A 48 39.19 -24.94 19.90
N SER A 49 38.96 -23.64 19.69
CA SER A 49 38.12 -22.84 20.57
C SER A 49 36.72 -22.77 19.96
N PRO A 50 35.64 -22.85 20.77
CA PRO A 50 34.29 -22.85 20.26
C PRO A 50 33.90 -21.44 19.86
N THR A 51 33.51 -21.27 18.59
CA THR A 51 32.89 -20.07 18.06
C THR A 51 31.58 -19.78 18.77
N SER A 52 31.51 -18.65 19.45
CA SER A 52 30.26 -18.06 19.95
C SER A 52 29.29 -17.81 18.82
N PRO A 53 28.01 -18.11 18.94
CA PRO A 53 27.06 -17.80 17.92
C PRO A 53 26.76 -16.29 17.92
N GLN A 54 27.09 -15.60 16.81
CA GLN A 54 26.63 -14.25 16.53
C GLN A 54 25.10 -14.23 16.55
N SER A 55 24.52 -13.45 17.43
CA SER A 55 23.09 -13.20 17.49
C SER A 55 22.70 -12.18 16.42
N THR A 56 22.39 -12.64 15.23
CA THR A 56 21.61 -11.84 14.26
C THR A 56 20.17 -11.67 14.74
N PRO A 57 19.50 -10.51 14.47
CA PRO A 57 18.09 -10.30 14.78
C PRO A 57 17.24 -11.40 14.17
N ARG A 58 16.32 -11.98 14.93
CA ARG A 58 15.60 -13.19 14.53
C ARG A 58 14.57 -13.01 13.38
N HIS A 59 14.33 -11.78 12.90
CA HIS A 59 13.53 -11.57 11.69
C HIS A 59 14.27 -12.01 10.41
N ALA A 60 15.61 -11.97 10.39
CA ALA A 60 16.42 -12.40 9.24
C ALA A 60 16.75 -13.91 9.22
N LYS A 61 16.53 -14.67 10.29
CA LYS A 61 16.94 -16.06 10.36
C LYS A 61 15.97 -17.11 9.81
N ALA A 62 14.73 -16.72 9.49
CA ALA A 62 13.80 -17.59 8.78
C ALA A 62 14.09 -17.67 7.26
N ILE A 63 14.88 -16.74 6.72
CA ILE A 63 15.12 -16.58 5.28
C ILE A 63 16.38 -17.31 4.76
N ALA A 64 17.24 -17.82 5.63
CA ALA A 64 18.55 -18.35 5.26
C ALA A 64 18.59 -19.87 4.95
N GLN A 65 17.49 -20.49 4.58
CA GLN A 65 17.50 -21.88 4.11
C GLN A 65 16.70 -22.03 2.80
N GLY A 66 17.45 -22.07 1.71
CA GLY A 66 16.97 -22.52 0.42
C GLY A 66 16.62 -21.42 -0.57
N ASN A 67 17.12 -21.54 -1.79
CA ASN A 67 16.71 -20.85 -3.02
C ASN A 67 15.26 -21.17 -3.41
N GLU A 68 14.28 -21.00 -2.53
CA GLU A 68 12.92 -21.45 -2.76
C GLU A 68 11.98 -20.27 -3.03
N ALA A 69 11.44 -20.27 -4.24
CA ALA A 69 10.39 -19.39 -4.69
C ALA A 69 9.05 -19.80 -4.11
N VAL A 70 8.82 -19.71 -2.80
CA VAL A 70 7.51 -20.02 -2.22
C VAL A 70 7.33 -19.29 -0.91
N THR A 71 6.14 -18.78 -0.73
CA THR A 71 5.58 -18.20 0.48
C THR A 71 6.12 -18.86 1.73
N VAL A 72 6.82 -18.10 2.56
CA VAL A 72 7.30 -18.59 3.87
C VAL A 72 6.19 -18.36 4.88
N PHE A 73 5.55 -19.44 5.33
CA PHE A 73 4.64 -19.35 6.48
C PHE A 73 5.45 -19.00 7.73
N GLY A 74 4.97 -18.07 8.51
CA GLY A 74 5.61 -17.58 9.73
C GLY A 74 5.77 -18.64 10.79
N ARG A 75 6.68 -19.61 10.55
CA ARG A 75 7.00 -20.68 11.49
C ARG A 75 7.47 -20.11 12.82
N GLY A 76 6.80 -20.49 13.89
CA GLY A 76 7.10 -20.00 15.24
C GLY A 76 6.47 -18.64 15.56
N SER A 77 5.69 -18.05 14.66
CA SER A 77 4.85 -16.89 14.96
C SER A 77 3.60 -17.32 15.73
N THR A 78 3.27 -16.59 16.78
CA THR A 78 2.06 -16.84 17.59
C THR A 78 0.76 -16.47 16.86
N ARG A 79 0.83 -15.71 15.76
CA ARG A 79 -0.28 -15.30 14.90
C ARG A 79 -0.07 -15.76 13.45
N GLN A 80 -1.08 -15.60 12.60
CA GLN A 80 -0.92 -15.83 11.17
C GLN A 80 -0.06 -14.72 10.55
N MET A 81 1.09 -15.10 10.05
CA MET A 81 2.01 -14.24 9.33
C MET A 81 2.54 -14.98 8.10
N THR A 82 2.64 -14.27 7.01
CA THR A 82 3.18 -14.79 5.75
C THR A 82 4.18 -13.81 5.18
N SER A 83 5.35 -14.28 4.78
CA SER A 83 6.38 -13.45 4.17
C SER A 83 6.50 -13.73 2.68
N VAL A 84 6.51 -12.67 1.88
CA VAL A 84 6.84 -12.70 0.45
C VAL A 84 8.28 -12.23 0.30
N THR A 85 9.12 -13.08 -0.30
CA THR A 85 10.56 -12.81 -0.42
C THR A 85 10.88 -11.99 -1.68
N HIS A 86 12.05 -11.36 -1.71
CA HIS A 86 12.57 -10.69 -2.92
C HIS A 86 12.59 -11.61 -4.14
N THR A 87 12.93 -12.88 -3.98
CA THR A 87 12.96 -13.88 -5.07
C THR A 87 11.56 -14.10 -5.69
N MET A 88 10.51 -14.06 -4.89
CA MET A 88 9.13 -14.15 -5.40
C MET A 88 8.76 -12.90 -6.20
N MET A 89 9.17 -11.72 -5.73
CA MET A 89 8.92 -10.47 -6.45
C MET A 89 9.60 -10.44 -7.81
N GLN A 90 10.77 -11.04 -7.93
CA GLN A 90 11.52 -11.15 -9.20
C GLN A 90 10.85 -12.08 -10.24
N GLN A 91 9.80 -12.82 -9.91
CA GLN A 91 9.00 -13.55 -10.88
C GLN A 91 8.05 -12.63 -11.66
N SER A 92 7.63 -11.53 -11.04
CA SER A 92 6.81 -10.53 -11.70
C SER A 92 7.65 -9.65 -12.65
N VAL A 93 6.97 -8.98 -13.57
CA VAL A 93 7.60 -7.94 -14.40
C VAL A 93 8.19 -6.85 -13.49
N PRO A 94 9.45 -6.42 -13.69
CA PRO A 94 10.01 -5.31 -12.91
C PRO A 94 9.15 -4.05 -13.00
N GLY A 95 8.89 -3.40 -11.87
CA GLY A 95 7.92 -2.29 -11.76
C GLY A 95 6.55 -2.71 -11.23
N THR A 96 6.27 -4.01 -11.16
CA THR A 96 5.03 -4.50 -10.53
C THR A 96 4.96 -4.06 -9.07
N SER A 97 3.81 -3.55 -8.65
CA SER A 97 3.53 -3.15 -7.28
C SER A 97 3.85 -4.29 -6.30
N PRO A 98 4.60 -4.04 -5.22
CA PRO A 98 4.83 -5.05 -4.18
C PRO A 98 3.53 -5.62 -3.61
N LEU A 99 2.47 -4.80 -3.51
CA LEU A 99 1.16 -5.22 -3.02
C LEU A 99 0.46 -6.20 -3.98
N LYS A 100 0.69 -6.07 -5.30
CA LYS A 100 0.11 -6.98 -6.29
C LYS A 100 0.66 -8.40 -6.16
N VAL A 101 1.93 -8.55 -5.77
CA VAL A 101 2.54 -9.86 -5.53
C VAL A 101 1.86 -10.59 -4.37
N LEU A 102 1.30 -9.84 -3.39
CA LEU A 102 0.55 -10.40 -2.28
C LEU A 102 -0.77 -11.05 -2.71
N SER A 103 -1.24 -10.79 -3.93
CA SER A 103 -2.47 -11.40 -4.46
C SER A 103 -2.43 -12.94 -4.51
N GLN A 104 -1.26 -13.56 -4.43
CA GLN A 104 -1.11 -15.02 -4.34
C GLN A 104 -1.43 -15.57 -2.94
N LEU A 105 -1.45 -14.72 -1.90
CA LEU A 105 -1.72 -15.16 -0.53
C LEU A 105 -3.21 -15.49 -0.34
N PRO A 106 -3.56 -16.48 0.53
CA PRO A 106 -4.96 -16.75 0.86
C PRO A 106 -5.58 -15.50 1.51
N GLY A 107 -6.87 -15.24 1.28
CA GLY A 107 -7.60 -14.12 1.87
C GLY A 107 -7.23 -12.73 1.35
N VAL A 108 -6.23 -12.60 0.49
CA VAL A 108 -5.79 -11.31 -0.07
C VAL A 108 -6.32 -11.14 -1.48
N VAL A 109 -6.97 -10.02 -1.76
CA VAL A 109 -7.42 -9.59 -3.10
C VAL A 109 -6.64 -8.37 -3.50
N TYR A 110 -6.03 -8.37 -4.66
CA TYR A 110 -5.50 -7.17 -5.29
C TYR A 110 -6.24 -6.91 -6.60
N GLN A 111 -6.71 -5.69 -6.76
CA GLN A 111 -7.44 -5.21 -7.93
C GLN A 111 -6.64 -4.12 -8.62
N SER A 112 -6.60 -4.14 -9.95
CA SER A 112 -5.92 -3.12 -10.74
C SER A 112 -6.37 -3.18 -12.19
N ALA A 113 -6.60 -2.03 -12.82
CA ALA A 113 -6.93 -1.92 -14.23
C ALA A 113 -5.70 -2.13 -15.14
N ASP A 114 -4.50 -1.82 -14.63
CA ASP A 114 -3.23 -1.94 -15.33
C ASP A 114 -2.48 -3.25 -14.99
N PRO A 115 -1.55 -3.71 -15.83
CA PRO A 115 -0.81 -4.95 -15.61
C PRO A 115 0.22 -4.86 -14.48
N PHE A 116 0.74 -3.69 -14.15
CA PHE A 116 1.73 -3.49 -13.08
C PHE A 116 1.11 -3.32 -11.69
N GLY A 117 -0.15 -2.87 -11.61
CA GLY A 117 -0.76 -2.43 -10.36
C GLY A 117 -0.14 -1.12 -9.88
N ALA A 118 0.26 -0.27 -10.81
CA ALA A 118 0.91 1.02 -10.57
C ALA A 118 -0.02 2.21 -10.83
N TYR A 119 -1.10 2.02 -11.58
CA TYR A 119 -2.14 3.04 -11.75
C TYR A 119 -2.95 3.16 -10.45
N GLU A 120 -2.67 4.20 -9.67
CA GLU A 120 -3.10 4.30 -8.26
C GLU A 120 -4.62 4.37 -8.09
N TYR A 121 -5.35 5.10 -8.96
CA TYR A 121 -6.81 5.20 -8.87
C TYR A 121 -7.51 3.84 -8.92
N SER A 122 -6.95 2.87 -9.67
CA SER A 122 -7.51 1.52 -9.78
C SER A 122 -6.92 0.51 -8.78
N SER A 123 -5.82 0.85 -8.13
CA SER A 123 -5.07 -0.10 -7.31
C SER A 123 -5.68 -0.21 -5.92
N GLN A 124 -6.22 -1.38 -5.59
CA GLN A 124 -6.86 -1.66 -4.31
C GLN A 124 -6.44 -3.02 -3.78
N ILE A 125 -6.14 -3.08 -2.48
CA ILE A 125 -5.88 -4.32 -1.77
C ILE A 125 -6.93 -4.54 -0.68
N PHE A 126 -7.44 -5.76 -0.60
CA PHE A 126 -8.37 -6.20 0.42
C PHE A 126 -7.83 -7.43 1.12
N MET A 127 -8.10 -7.55 2.39
CA MET A 127 -7.70 -8.68 3.21
C MET A 127 -8.87 -9.09 4.11
N ARG A 128 -9.41 -10.31 3.92
CA ARG A 128 -10.55 -10.86 4.71
C ARG A 128 -11.79 -9.94 4.75
N GLY A 129 -12.04 -9.15 3.70
CA GLY A 129 -13.16 -8.21 3.59
C GLY A 129 -12.86 -6.80 4.10
N PHE A 130 -11.66 -6.55 4.62
CA PHE A 130 -11.19 -5.20 4.92
C PHE A 130 -10.52 -4.58 3.70
N SER A 131 -10.84 -3.32 3.43
CA SER A 131 -10.21 -2.54 2.36
C SER A 131 -8.84 -2.01 2.80
N GLN A 132 -8.06 -1.52 1.84
CA GLN A 132 -6.74 -0.94 2.11
C GLN A 132 -6.77 0.20 3.14
N SER A 133 -7.83 0.97 3.22
CA SER A 133 -7.98 2.04 4.23
C SER A 133 -8.17 1.51 5.66
N GLN A 134 -8.36 0.20 5.82
CA GLN A 134 -8.54 -0.51 7.09
C GLN A 134 -7.33 -1.42 7.42
N LEU A 135 -6.24 -1.32 6.66
CA LEU A 135 -4.98 -2.06 6.84
C LEU A 135 -3.86 -1.14 7.28
N GLY A 136 -2.90 -1.66 8.03
CA GLY A 136 -1.67 -0.97 8.38
C GLY A 136 -0.58 -1.20 7.33
N PHE A 137 0.18 -0.15 7.01
CA PHE A 137 1.30 -0.22 6.05
C PHE A 137 2.53 0.46 6.61
N THR A 138 3.68 -0.22 6.53
CA THR A 138 4.97 0.35 6.89
C THR A 138 6.05 0.06 5.85
N LEU A 139 7.09 0.88 5.82
CA LEU A 139 8.33 0.66 5.08
C LEU A 139 9.51 0.87 6.04
N ASP A 140 10.28 -0.19 6.31
CA ASP A 140 11.41 -0.15 7.27
C ASP A 140 10.99 0.50 8.62
N ASP A 141 9.81 0.11 9.15
CA ASP A 141 9.11 0.64 10.33
C ASP A 141 8.53 2.06 10.18
N ILE A 142 8.76 2.76 9.06
CA ILE A 142 8.14 4.06 8.80
C ILE A 142 6.66 3.84 8.45
N PRO A 143 5.69 4.40 9.19
CA PRO A 143 4.28 4.27 8.85
C PRO A 143 3.97 4.98 7.53
N LEU A 144 3.40 4.26 6.57
CA LEU A 144 3.03 4.81 5.27
C LEU A 144 1.63 5.44 5.28
N GLY A 145 0.79 5.12 6.26
CA GLY A 145 -0.57 5.63 6.35
C GLY A 145 -1.51 5.01 5.32
N ASP A 146 -2.48 5.79 4.85
CA ASP A 146 -3.50 5.34 3.91
C ASP A 146 -2.92 5.11 2.50
N GLN A 147 -3.37 4.05 1.84
CA GLN A 147 -2.95 3.66 0.49
C GLN A 147 -3.95 4.04 -0.61
N GLN A 148 -5.03 4.71 -0.25
CA GLN A 148 -6.04 5.10 -1.24
C GLN A 148 -5.51 6.15 -2.22
N PHE A 149 -6.11 6.20 -3.39
CA PHE A 149 -5.91 7.29 -4.33
C PHE A 149 -6.12 8.65 -3.64
N ASN A 150 -5.26 9.61 -3.92
CA ASN A 150 -5.08 10.88 -3.25
C ASN A 150 -4.40 10.82 -1.85
N ASN A 151 -4.27 9.68 -1.21
CA ASN A 151 -3.47 9.46 0.02
C ASN A 151 -3.54 10.61 1.03
N TYR A 152 -4.70 10.89 1.55
CA TYR A 152 -4.98 12.08 2.38
C TYR A 152 -4.15 12.21 3.67
N ASN A 153 -3.57 11.11 4.14
CA ASN A 153 -2.67 11.10 5.29
C ASN A 153 -1.58 10.04 5.16
N GLY A 154 -1.28 9.63 3.92
CA GLY A 154 -0.38 8.53 3.67
C GLY A 154 0.39 8.63 2.36
N LEU A 155 1.10 7.56 2.05
CA LEU A 155 1.95 7.39 0.88
C LEU A 155 1.79 5.98 0.33
N ALA A 156 1.39 5.85 -0.93
CA ALA A 156 1.30 4.55 -1.59
C ALA A 156 2.67 3.85 -1.65
N VAL A 157 2.69 2.53 -1.42
CA VAL A 157 3.94 1.74 -1.44
C VAL A 157 4.67 1.89 -2.78
N THR A 158 3.93 2.03 -3.88
CA THR A 158 4.48 2.24 -5.23
C THR A 158 5.26 3.53 -5.39
N ARG A 159 4.95 4.56 -4.61
CA ARG A 159 5.66 5.84 -4.56
C ARG A 159 6.68 5.91 -3.42
N ALA A 160 6.62 5.00 -2.44
CA ALA A 160 7.54 4.99 -1.30
C ALA A 160 8.83 4.23 -1.58
N ILE A 161 8.82 3.28 -2.51
CA ILE A 161 9.98 2.44 -2.82
C ILE A 161 9.93 1.87 -4.24
N ILE A 162 11.04 1.92 -4.96
CA ILE A 162 11.23 1.19 -6.21
C ILE A 162 11.09 -0.32 -5.95
N SER A 163 10.24 -1.01 -6.71
CA SER A 163 9.95 -2.44 -6.48
C SER A 163 11.20 -3.33 -6.49
N ASP A 164 12.22 -2.98 -7.28
CA ASP A 164 13.51 -3.68 -7.35
C ASP A 164 14.31 -3.57 -6.04
N ASN A 165 14.02 -2.60 -5.20
CA ASN A 165 14.67 -2.38 -3.90
C ASN A 165 13.94 -3.05 -2.74
N VAL A 166 12.80 -3.70 -2.97
CA VAL A 166 12.06 -4.40 -1.92
C VAL A 166 12.74 -5.73 -1.60
N GLY A 167 13.16 -5.89 -0.35
CA GLY A 167 13.79 -7.10 0.16
C GLY A 167 12.80 -8.18 0.57
N GLY A 168 11.59 -7.77 0.93
CA GLY A 168 10.49 -8.65 1.32
C GLY A 168 9.30 -7.87 1.84
N VAL A 169 8.17 -8.56 1.97
CA VAL A 169 6.95 -8.03 2.57
C VAL A 169 6.40 -9.05 3.55
N ASP A 170 6.20 -8.64 4.78
CA ASP A 170 5.55 -9.42 5.81
C ASP A 170 4.08 -9.01 5.90
N VAL A 171 3.19 -10.00 5.87
CA VAL A 171 1.75 -9.81 5.93
C VAL A 171 1.21 -10.51 7.16
N SER A 172 0.69 -9.72 8.09
CA SER A 172 -0.07 -10.20 9.25
C SER A 172 -1.55 -10.05 8.95
N GLN A 173 -2.28 -11.16 8.85
CA GLN A 173 -3.71 -11.16 8.60
C GLN A 173 -4.49 -11.19 9.93
N GLY A 174 -5.64 -10.54 9.98
CA GLY A 174 -6.49 -10.45 11.17
C GLY A 174 -6.01 -9.34 12.11
N ALA A 175 -5.32 -9.69 13.17
CA ALA A 175 -4.67 -8.70 14.03
C ALA A 175 -3.27 -8.39 13.50
N GLY A 176 -2.96 -7.17 13.22
CA GLY A 176 -1.58 -6.73 12.99
C GLY A 176 -0.71 -6.97 14.23
N ALA A 177 0.61 -6.82 14.11
CA ALA A 177 1.48 -6.84 15.28
C ALA A 177 1.14 -5.65 16.20
N ILE A 178 1.25 -5.86 17.53
CA ILE A 178 1.00 -4.81 18.53
C ILE A 178 1.94 -3.63 18.32
N ASP A 179 3.17 -3.88 17.94
CA ASP A 179 4.24 -2.90 17.72
C ASP A 179 4.22 -2.22 16.34
N VAL A 180 3.29 -2.53 15.45
CA VAL A 180 3.18 -1.81 14.17
C VAL A 180 2.60 -0.42 14.37
N ALA A 181 3.31 0.61 13.89
CA ALA A 181 2.85 1.98 13.87
C ALA A 181 1.78 2.17 12.78
N SER A 182 0.51 2.10 13.17
CA SER A 182 -0.63 2.30 12.30
C SER A 182 -1.85 2.75 13.10
N THR A 183 -2.62 3.68 12.53
CA THR A 183 -3.94 4.11 13.01
C THR A 183 -5.09 3.32 12.38
N SER A 184 -4.80 2.31 11.53
CA SER A 184 -5.78 1.63 10.68
C SER A 184 -5.34 0.19 10.42
N ASN A 185 -5.40 -0.68 11.41
CA ASN A 185 -4.99 -2.08 11.28
C ASN A 185 -6.09 -3.10 11.65
N LEU A 186 -7.35 -2.79 11.35
CA LEU A 186 -8.48 -3.69 11.59
C LEU A 186 -8.32 -5.04 10.89
N GLY A 187 -7.95 -5.02 9.60
CA GLY A 187 -7.75 -6.23 8.80
C GLY A 187 -6.35 -6.83 8.90
N GLY A 188 -5.43 -6.19 9.61
CA GLY A 188 -4.04 -6.60 9.73
C GLY A 188 -3.04 -5.57 9.23
N ALA A 189 -1.78 -6.00 9.04
CA ALA A 189 -0.68 -5.12 8.63
C ALA A 189 0.16 -5.73 7.52
N ILE A 190 0.71 -4.84 6.69
CA ILE A 190 1.62 -5.14 5.57
C ILE A 190 2.91 -4.35 5.82
N GLU A 191 3.98 -5.05 6.13
CA GLU A 191 5.27 -4.48 6.50
C GLU A 191 6.26 -4.71 5.36
N THR A 192 6.64 -3.65 4.66
CA THR A 192 7.58 -3.69 3.55
C THR A 192 8.99 -3.43 4.06
N HIS A 193 9.96 -4.22 3.61
CA HIS A 193 11.37 -4.11 3.99
C HIS A 193 12.21 -3.81 2.76
N SER A 194 13.01 -2.76 2.81
CA SER A 194 13.94 -2.44 1.74
C SER A 194 15.21 -3.30 1.82
N LEU A 195 15.82 -3.58 0.67
CA LEU A 195 17.13 -4.23 0.59
C LEU A 195 18.19 -3.36 1.27
N ASP A 196 19.07 -3.98 2.06
CA ASP A 196 20.27 -3.30 2.53
C ASP A 196 21.32 -3.18 1.41
N PRO A 197 22.20 -2.15 1.43
CA PRO A 197 23.29 -2.01 0.50
C PRO A 197 24.23 -3.23 0.50
N SER A 198 24.78 -3.57 -0.66
CA SER A 198 25.74 -4.67 -0.82
C SER A 198 27.08 -4.38 -0.12
N HIS A 199 27.72 -5.41 0.42
CA HIS A 199 29.10 -5.34 0.89
C HIS A 199 30.12 -5.22 -0.23
N LYS A 200 29.74 -5.54 -1.47
CA LYS A 200 30.61 -5.46 -2.65
C LYS A 200 30.25 -4.24 -3.47
N ARG A 201 31.25 -3.50 -3.91
CA ARG A 201 31.09 -2.41 -4.88
C ARG A 201 30.59 -2.97 -6.20
N GLY A 202 29.67 -2.27 -6.83
CA GLY A 202 29.11 -2.68 -8.10
C GLY A 202 27.79 -1.97 -8.39
N GLY A 203 26.93 -2.64 -9.12
CA GLY A 203 25.60 -2.13 -9.42
C GLY A 203 24.76 -3.15 -10.17
N SER A 204 23.56 -2.73 -10.51
CA SER A 204 22.63 -3.49 -11.38
C SER A 204 21.92 -2.55 -12.32
N ILE A 205 21.61 -3.09 -13.51
CA ILE A 205 20.85 -2.42 -14.55
C ILE A 205 19.77 -3.36 -15.07
N GLY A 206 18.61 -2.82 -15.38
CA GLY A 206 17.50 -3.55 -15.98
C GLY A 206 16.77 -2.70 -17.00
N GLN A 207 16.37 -3.31 -18.11
CA GLN A 207 15.54 -2.68 -19.13
C GLN A 207 14.39 -3.61 -19.47
N THR A 208 13.16 -3.11 -19.35
CA THR A 208 11.93 -3.80 -19.73
C THR A 208 11.27 -3.11 -20.89
N PHE A 209 10.77 -3.90 -21.84
CA PHE A 209 9.93 -3.48 -22.94
C PHE A 209 8.65 -4.31 -22.94
N GLY A 210 7.54 -3.73 -23.38
CA GLY A 210 6.28 -4.47 -23.38
C GLY A 210 5.18 -3.89 -24.26
N SER A 211 4.02 -4.49 -24.15
CA SER A 211 2.78 -4.02 -24.78
C SER A 211 2.51 -2.56 -24.41
N ASN A 212 1.73 -1.85 -25.24
CA ASN A 212 1.39 -0.44 -25.05
C ASN A 212 2.61 0.48 -24.96
N SER A 213 3.65 0.17 -25.73
CA SER A 213 4.93 0.92 -25.73
C SER A 213 5.58 1.02 -24.35
N THR A 214 5.34 0.05 -23.49
CA THR A 214 5.96 0.01 -22.15
C THR A 214 7.48 0.02 -22.30
N MET A 215 8.12 0.94 -21.58
CA MET A 215 9.56 1.04 -21.44
C MET A 215 9.91 1.37 -19.99
N ARG A 216 10.64 0.47 -19.31
CA ARG A 216 11.10 0.70 -17.95
C ARG A 216 12.60 0.49 -17.83
N THR A 217 13.27 1.50 -17.29
CA THR A 217 14.70 1.47 -16.99
C THR A 217 14.90 1.47 -15.48
N PHE A 218 15.83 0.64 -15.01
CA PHE A 218 16.28 0.61 -13.62
C PHE A 218 17.79 0.60 -13.57
N VAL A 219 18.37 1.41 -12.66
CA VAL A 219 19.80 1.44 -12.37
C VAL A 219 19.99 1.54 -10.85
N ARG A 220 20.90 0.74 -10.29
CA ARG A 220 21.31 0.81 -8.88
C ARG A 220 22.84 0.75 -8.80
N LEU A 221 23.42 1.64 -8.02
CA LEU A 221 24.85 1.71 -7.71
C LEU A 221 25.09 1.39 -6.26
N GLU A 222 26.08 0.53 -6.00
CA GLU A 222 26.46 0.05 -4.66
C GLU A 222 27.87 0.53 -4.31
N SER A 223 28.03 1.15 -3.15
CA SER A 223 29.36 1.61 -2.69
C SER A 223 30.30 0.45 -2.33
N GLY A 224 29.76 -0.69 -1.93
CA GLY A 224 30.47 -1.69 -1.14
C GLY A 224 30.84 -1.13 0.24
N ASP A 225 31.59 -1.90 1.02
CA ASP A 225 32.08 -1.45 2.31
C ASP A 225 33.14 -0.35 2.12
N LEU A 226 32.87 0.86 2.64
CA LEU A 226 33.74 2.03 2.55
C LEU A 226 34.86 2.02 3.60
N ASN A 227 34.68 1.26 4.66
CA ASN A 227 35.62 1.17 5.77
C ASN A 227 35.53 -0.21 6.48
N PRO A 228 36.44 -0.54 7.38
CA PRO A 228 36.43 -1.81 8.09
C PRO A 228 35.19 -2.06 8.97
N THR A 229 34.44 -1.03 9.33
CA THR A 229 33.20 -1.18 10.09
C THR A 229 32.02 -1.57 9.21
N GLY A 230 32.16 -1.54 7.87
CA GLY A 230 31.15 -1.95 6.91
C GLY A 230 30.12 -0.85 6.59
N THR A 231 30.53 0.45 6.69
CA THR A 231 29.72 1.58 6.20
C THR A 231 29.48 1.42 4.71
N ARG A 232 28.23 1.47 4.29
CA ARG A 232 27.87 1.25 2.89
C ARG A 232 26.55 1.95 2.53
N PHE A 233 26.39 2.21 1.24
CA PHE A 233 25.15 2.79 0.71
C PHE A 233 24.86 2.32 -0.71
N TYR A 234 23.61 2.50 -1.13
CA TYR A 234 23.22 2.47 -2.53
C TYR A 234 22.44 3.74 -2.91
N VAL A 235 22.46 4.03 -4.21
CA VAL A 235 21.53 4.95 -4.87
C VAL A 235 20.96 4.24 -6.08
N SER A 236 19.66 4.36 -6.31
CA SER A 236 18.97 3.74 -7.44
C SER A 236 17.99 4.71 -8.07
N TYR A 237 17.75 4.50 -9.35
CA TYR A 237 16.79 5.24 -10.16
C TYR A 237 15.96 4.27 -10.98
N ALA A 238 14.67 4.53 -11.06
CA ALA A 238 13.77 3.83 -11.96
C ALA A 238 12.89 4.83 -12.72
N ARG A 239 12.64 4.52 -13.99
CA ARG A 239 11.73 5.27 -14.85
C ARG A 239 10.81 4.30 -15.58
N LEU A 240 9.51 4.52 -15.52
CA LEU A 240 8.48 3.81 -16.27
C LEU A 240 7.79 4.79 -17.21
N ASN A 241 7.59 4.36 -18.47
CA ASN A 241 6.67 4.96 -19.42
C ASN A 241 5.82 3.85 -20.01
N GLU A 242 4.52 4.00 -20.02
CA GLU A 242 3.60 3.13 -20.75
C GLU A 242 2.41 3.91 -21.25
N ASN A 243 1.86 3.54 -22.40
CA ASN A 243 0.58 4.05 -22.86
C ASN A 243 -0.55 3.28 -22.18
N LEU A 244 -1.71 3.89 -22.02
CA LEU A 244 -2.91 3.19 -21.59
C LEU A 244 -3.22 2.03 -22.55
N TRP A 245 -3.70 0.91 -22.01
CA TRP A 245 -4.12 -0.22 -22.86
C TRP A 245 -5.49 0.03 -23.51
N LYS A 246 -6.23 1.05 -23.03
CA LYS A 246 -7.54 1.48 -23.51
C LYS A 246 -7.57 3.00 -23.57
N GLY A 247 -7.96 3.56 -24.71
CA GLY A 247 -7.96 5.00 -24.94
C GLY A 247 -6.57 5.55 -25.25
N SER A 248 -6.43 6.85 -25.10
CA SER A 248 -5.18 7.59 -25.30
C SER A 248 -4.71 8.18 -23.97
N GLY A 249 -3.42 8.41 -23.86
CA GLY A 249 -2.76 8.85 -22.64
C GLY A 249 -1.66 7.88 -22.21
N TYR A 250 -1.02 8.16 -21.09
CA TYR A 250 0.13 7.40 -20.62
C TYR A 250 0.23 7.43 -19.10
N ASP A 251 0.97 6.48 -18.57
CA ASP A 251 1.47 6.47 -17.21
C ASP A 251 2.98 6.63 -17.22
N HIS A 252 3.45 7.63 -16.51
CA HIS A 252 4.86 7.97 -16.35
C HIS A 252 5.22 8.04 -14.87
N SER A 253 6.35 7.43 -14.51
CA SER A 253 6.93 7.59 -13.18
C SER A 253 8.45 7.70 -13.23
N ASP A 254 8.99 8.60 -12.42
CA ASP A 254 10.40 8.71 -12.08
C ASP A 254 10.56 8.51 -10.58
N GLN A 255 11.53 7.70 -10.15
CA GLN A 255 11.75 7.42 -8.72
C GLN A 255 13.23 7.26 -8.39
N VAL A 256 13.65 7.83 -7.27
CA VAL A 256 15.01 7.70 -6.72
C VAL A 256 14.93 7.14 -5.32
N ASN A 257 15.68 6.07 -5.03
CA ASN A 257 15.89 5.61 -3.66
C ASN A 257 17.37 5.69 -3.30
N ALA A 258 17.64 5.99 -2.04
CA ALA A 258 18.95 5.86 -1.43
C ALA A 258 18.83 5.21 -0.06
N LYS A 259 19.74 4.31 0.26
CA LYS A 259 19.86 3.73 1.61
C LYS A 259 21.31 3.72 2.05
N PHE A 260 21.53 4.15 3.30
CA PHE A 260 22.80 4.15 3.95
C PHE A 260 22.73 3.27 5.20
N VAL A 261 23.79 2.50 5.44
CA VAL A 261 23.91 1.63 6.62
C VAL A 261 25.29 1.84 7.27
N GLN A 262 25.28 2.23 8.53
CA GLN A 262 26.43 2.31 9.39
C GLN A 262 26.31 1.25 10.50
N PRO A 263 27.04 0.14 10.42
CA PRO A 263 27.17 -0.78 11.55
C PRO A 263 27.92 -0.10 12.71
N LEU A 264 27.44 -0.35 13.92
CA LEU A 264 28.00 0.13 15.16
C LEU A 264 28.50 -1.07 16.00
N ALA A 265 29.05 -0.79 17.17
CA ALA A 265 29.50 -1.81 18.11
C ALA A 265 28.34 -2.72 18.56
N ARG A 266 28.63 -3.93 19.05
CA ARG A 266 27.64 -4.89 19.58
C ARG A 266 26.54 -5.31 18.64
N GLY A 267 26.71 -5.17 17.30
CA GLY A 267 25.70 -5.48 16.32
C GLY A 267 24.59 -4.43 16.22
N SER A 268 24.81 -3.23 16.75
CA SER A 268 23.97 -2.06 16.57
C SER A 268 24.15 -1.46 15.18
N SER A 269 23.22 -0.62 14.73
CA SER A 269 23.34 0.06 13.44
C SER A 269 22.55 1.36 13.38
N VAL A 270 23.01 2.26 12.51
CA VAL A 270 22.21 3.38 12.01
C VAL A 270 21.89 3.11 10.55
N LYS A 271 20.63 3.24 10.18
CA LYS A 271 20.14 3.14 8.81
C LYS A 271 19.45 4.44 8.42
N VAL A 272 19.71 4.90 7.21
CA VAL A 272 19.02 6.05 6.62
C VAL A 272 18.40 5.60 5.32
N PHE A 273 17.13 5.91 5.10
CA PHE A 273 16.39 5.67 3.87
C PHE A 273 15.88 6.99 3.31
N PHE A 274 15.93 7.13 2.00
CA PHE A 274 15.39 8.28 1.26
C PHE A 274 14.70 7.80 0.00
N ASP A 275 13.53 8.37 -0.28
CA ASP A 275 12.79 8.24 -1.52
C ASP A 275 12.38 9.62 -2.06
N TRP A 276 12.47 9.76 -3.36
CA TRP A 276 11.79 10.77 -4.15
C TRP A 276 11.05 10.09 -5.28
N SER A 277 9.80 10.43 -5.49
CA SER A 277 9.00 9.93 -6.59
C SER A 277 8.20 11.03 -7.27
N SER A 278 7.96 10.86 -8.57
CA SER A 278 7.10 11.71 -9.38
C SER A 278 6.29 10.85 -10.32
N ILE A 279 4.96 10.99 -10.28
CA ILE A 279 4.06 10.28 -11.19
C ILE A 279 3.21 11.25 -12.00
N GLN A 280 2.90 10.85 -13.23
CA GLN A 280 1.96 11.48 -14.15
C GLN A 280 1.12 10.38 -14.77
N GLN A 281 -0.15 10.28 -14.40
CA GLN A 281 -1.03 9.20 -14.81
C GLN A 281 -2.28 9.76 -15.46
N PHE A 282 -2.64 9.22 -16.64
CA PHE A 282 -3.95 9.42 -17.25
C PHE A 282 -4.93 8.39 -16.70
N ASP A 283 -6.19 8.80 -16.53
CA ASP A 283 -7.22 7.95 -16.00
C ASP A 283 -7.87 7.10 -17.10
N TYR A 284 -8.12 5.82 -16.79
CA TYR A 284 -9.06 5.01 -17.58
C TYR A 284 -10.49 5.49 -17.34
N GLN A 285 -11.33 5.45 -18.39
CA GLN A 285 -12.75 5.77 -18.26
C GLN A 285 -13.42 4.79 -17.30
N ASP A 286 -14.10 5.32 -16.28
CA ASP A 286 -15.01 4.57 -15.42
C ASP A 286 -16.16 4.01 -16.24
N MET A 287 -16.63 2.82 -15.88
CA MET A 287 -17.66 2.08 -16.59
C MET A 287 -18.82 1.76 -15.68
N THR A 288 -20.02 1.68 -16.22
CA THR A 288 -21.20 1.07 -15.59
C THR A 288 -21.60 -0.21 -16.32
N MET A 289 -22.44 -1.04 -15.71
CA MET A 289 -22.95 -2.24 -16.39
C MET A 289 -23.77 -1.89 -17.64
N ASN A 290 -24.50 -0.79 -17.63
CA ASN A 290 -25.23 -0.32 -18.79
C ASN A 290 -24.29 0.03 -19.95
N TRP A 291 -23.20 0.75 -19.66
CA TRP A 291 -22.22 1.12 -20.69
C TRP A 291 -21.47 -0.11 -21.19
N LEU A 292 -21.09 -1.02 -20.30
CA LEU A 292 -20.42 -2.25 -20.70
C LEU A 292 -21.25 -3.07 -21.68
N HIS A 293 -22.56 -3.19 -21.44
CA HIS A 293 -23.46 -3.94 -22.31
C HIS A 293 -23.81 -3.19 -23.62
N THR A 294 -23.86 -1.84 -23.58
CA THR A 294 -24.31 -1.01 -24.71
C THR A 294 -23.17 -0.62 -25.64
N VAL A 295 -22.02 -0.19 -25.05
CA VAL A 295 -20.87 0.36 -25.79
C VAL A 295 -19.72 -0.66 -25.86
N GLY A 296 -19.66 -1.60 -24.91
CA GLY A 296 -18.59 -2.60 -24.80
C GLY A 296 -17.46 -2.16 -23.88
N PRO A 297 -16.45 -3.05 -23.69
CA PRO A 297 -15.40 -2.87 -22.65
C PRO A 297 -14.37 -1.79 -22.99
N ASN A 298 -14.34 -1.27 -24.22
CA ASN A 298 -13.31 -0.36 -24.72
C ASN A 298 -13.72 1.11 -24.69
N LEU A 299 -14.83 1.49 -24.02
CA LEU A 299 -15.18 2.89 -23.82
C LEU A 299 -14.02 3.62 -23.15
N ALA A 300 -13.60 4.75 -23.73
CA ALA A 300 -12.49 5.55 -23.27
C ALA A 300 -12.83 7.04 -23.33
N ASN A 301 -12.06 7.85 -22.63
CA ASN A 301 -12.10 9.32 -22.74
C ASN A 301 -11.81 9.77 -24.17
N TYR A 302 -12.23 10.99 -24.51
CA TYR A 302 -12.03 11.56 -25.84
C TYR A 302 -10.61 12.09 -26.10
N TYR A 303 -9.73 12.14 -25.10
CA TYR A 303 -8.34 12.61 -25.30
C TYR A 303 -7.64 11.86 -26.44
N PRO A 304 -6.95 12.56 -27.37
CA PRO A 304 -6.70 14.00 -27.42
C PRO A 304 -7.70 14.78 -28.29
N ASP A 305 -8.84 14.19 -28.69
CA ASP A 305 -9.85 14.83 -29.54
C ASP A 305 -10.77 15.77 -28.72
N TYR A 306 -10.30 17.01 -28.55
CA TYR A 306 -11.06 18.04 -27.85
C TYR A 306 -12.37 18.38 -28.53
N THR A 307 -12.41 18.37 -29.87
CA THR A 307 -13.62 18.66 -30.65
C THR A 307 -14.72 17.63 -30.40
N ALA A 308 -14.34 16.35 -30.33
CA ALA A 308 -15.29 15.29 -30.02
C ALA A 308 -15.84 15.43 -28.59
N ALA A 309 -14.99 15.71 -27.59
CA ALA A 309 -15.43 15.95 -26.21
C ALA A 309 -16.36 17.15 -26.10
N TYR A 310 -16.04 18.26 -26.76
CA TYR A 310 -16.84 19.47 -26.78
C TYR A 310 -18.24 19.22 -27.40
N ASN A 311 -18.29 18.53 -28.55
CA ASN A 311 -19.53 18.18 -29.22
C ASN A 311 -20.36 17.19 -28.40
N ALA A 312 -19.71 16.22 -27.73
CA ALA A 312 -20.41 15.30 -26.85
C ALA A 312 -21.06 16.06 -25.65
N ALA A 313 -20.38 17.04 -25.08
CA ALA A 313 -20.94 17.89 -24.02
C ALA A 313 -22.11 18.77 -24.51
N LEU A 314 -22.23 19.03 -25.81
CA LEU A 314 -23.38 19.66 -26.44
C LEU A 314 -24.51 18.65 -26.79
N GLY A 315 -24.35 17.37 -26.45
CA GLY A 315 -25.35 16.32 -26.73
C GLY A 315 -25.21 15.65 -28.12
N HIS A 316 -24.12 15.91 -28.83
CA HIS A 316 -23.84 15.29 -30.13
C HIS A 316 -23.05 13.98 -29.92
N TYR A 317 -23.76 12.90 -29.59
CA TYR A 317 -23.21 11.57 -29.36
C TYR A 317 -23.29 10.64 -30.55
N SER A 318 -22.47 9.60 -30.57
CA SER A 318 -22.68 8.47 -31.48
C SER A 318 -24.00 7.77 -31.17
N SER A 319 -24.57 7.09 -32.16
CA SER A 319 -25.83 6.35 -32.02
C SER A 319 -25.76 5.24 -30.95
N THR A 320 -24.58 4.75 -30.66
CA THR A 320 -24.35 3.74 -29.60
C THR A 320 -24.37 4.38 -28.21
N VAL A 321 -23.68 5.51 -28.02
CA VAL A 321 -23.66 6.25 -26.76
C VAL A 321 -25.03 6.77 -26.39
N LEU A 322 -25.81 7.24 -27.38
CA LEU A 322 -27.19 7.68 -27.16
C LEU A 322 -28.13 6.61 -26.58
N LYS A 323 -27.76 5.32 -26.68
CA LYS A 323 -28.56 4.20 -26.11
C LYS A 323 -28.20 3.90 -24.67
N THR A 324 -27.22 4.58 -24.13
CA THR A 324 -26.85 4.42 -22.72
C THR A 324 -27.83 5.16 -21.82
N ASN A 325 -27.85 4.79 -20.54
CA ASN A 325 -28.74 5.42 -19.55
C ASN A 325 -28.35 6.87 -19.22
N ASP A 326 -27.08 7.22 -19.41
CA ASP A 326 -26.55 8.57 -19.22
C ASP A 326 -25.46 8.89 -20.25
N PRO A 327 -25.84 9.38 -21.47
CA PRO A 327 -24.87 9.71 -22.49
C PRO A 327 -23.90 10.83 -22.07
N LEU A 328 -24.36 11.79 -21.25
CA LEU A 328 -23.55 12.93 -20.84
C LEU A 328 -22.41 12.49 -19.91
N ASP A 329 -22.67 11.50 -19.05
CA ASP A 329 -21.66 10.94 -18.15
C ASP A 329 -20.57 10.11 -18.86
N ALA A 330 -20.74 9.83 -20.16
CA ALA A 330 -19.70 9.26 -21.02
C ALA A 330 -18.88 10.32 -21.77
N ALA A 331 -19.12 11.63 -21.56
CA ALA A 331 -18.56 12.73 -22.35
C ALA A 331 -17.38 13.43 -21.65
N TYR A 332 -16.29 12.73 -21.44
CA TYR A 332 -15.08 13.29 -20.82
C TYR A 332 -13.94 13.46 -21.83
N TYR A 333 -13.19 14.57 -21.68
CA TYR A 333 -11.97 14.73 -22.46
C TYR A 333 -10.82 13.93 -21.85
N ALA A 334 -10.48 14.14 -20.58
CA ALA A 334 -9.44 13.42 -19.87
C ALA A 334 -9.58 13.58 -18.35
N GLY A 335 -9.05 12.59 -17.61
CA GLY A 335 -8.72 12.69 -16.22
C GLY A 335 -7.22 12.38 -16.02
N THR A 336 -6.58 12.97 -15.02
CA THR A 336 -5.16 12.72 -14.71
C THR A 336 -4.87 12.89 -13.23
N ALA A 337 -3.81 12.22 -12.76
CA ALA A 337 -3.21 12.43 -11.45
C ALA A 337 -1.71 12.69 -11.59
N ASN A 338 -1.23 13.71 -10.90
CA ASN A 338 0.17 14.10 -10.85
C ASN A 338 0.57 14.26 -9.39
N ARG A 339 1.63 13.57 -8.95
CA ARG A 339 2.13 13.59 -7.57
C ARG A 339 3.63 13.67 -7.53
N VAL A 340 4.16 14.37 -6.54
CA VAL A 340 5.58 14.38 -6.18
C VAL A 340 5.68 14.15 -4.69
N ASP A 341 6.43 13.12 -4.30
CA ASP A 341 6.64 12.72 -2.91
C ASP A 341 8.10 12.76 -2.53
N TYR A 342 8.33 12.97 -1.24
CA TYR A 342 9.61 12.87 -0.57
C TYR A 342 9.42 12.11 0.75
N LEU A 343 10.08 10.99 0.92
CA LEU A 343 10.10 10.23 2.17
C LEU A 343 11.54 10.13 2.67
N GLY A 344 11.76 10.42 3.95
CA GLY A 344 13.05 10.23 4.60
C GLY A 344 12.88 9.62 5.98
N GLY A 345 13.79 8.72 6.34
CA GLY A 345 13.81 8.12 7.67
C GLY A 345 15.20 7.78 8.15
N VAL A 346 15.39 7.84 9.47
CA VAL A 346 16.62 7.45 10.17
C VAL A 346 16.25 6.48 11.27
N THR A 347 16.79 5.28 11.21
CA THR A 347 16.58 4.24 12.25
C THR A 347 17.90 3.99 12.99
N LEU A 348 17.90 4.17 14.29
CA LEU A 348 18.91 3.68 15.22
C LEU A 348 18.39 2.36 15.83
N ASP A 349 19.19 1.31 15.71
CA ASP A 349 18.97 0.02 16.37
C ASP A 349 20.16 -0.26 17.27
N GLU A 350 20.01 -0.04 18.59
CA GLU A 350 21.09 -0.05 19.56
C GLU A 350 20.94 -1.19 20.58
N ASN A 351 21.89 -2.10 20.61
CA ASN A 351 22.02 -3.12 21.63
C ASN A 351 22.72 -2.53 22.87
N LEU A 352 21.94 -1.93 23.78
CA LEU A 352 22.42 -1.34 25.03
C LEU A 352 23.17 -2.38 25.89
N THR A 353 22.60 -3.60 25.92
CA THR A 353 23.24 -4.79 26.56
C THR A 353 22.95 -6.01 25.68
N SER A 354 23.44 -7.19 26.07
CA SER A 354 23.11 -8.45 25.39
C SER A 354 21.63 -8.84 25.51
N SER A 355 20.89 -8.26 26.45
CA SER A 355 19.48 -8.54 26.71
C SER A 355 18.55 -7.36 26.47
N LEU A 356 19.07 -6.14 26.38
CA LEU A 356 18.29 -4.91 26.21
C LEU A 356 18.66 -4.24 24.89
N ASN A 357 17.67 -4.07 24.01
CA ASN A 357 17.77 -3.38 22.73
C ASN A 357 16.86 -2.16 22.76
N TRP A 358 17.33 -1.06 22.20
CA TRP A 358 16.58 0.16 21.95
C TRP A 358 16.56 0.44 20.45
N LYS A 359 15.36 0.56 19.86
CA LYS A 359 15.17 0.91 18.46
C LYS A 359 14.37 2.20 18.37
N THR A 360 14.83 3.12 17.54
CA THR A 360 14.17 4.40 17.28
C THR A 360 14.22 4.73 15.81
N THR A 361 13.06 5.08 15.22
CA THR A 361 12.93 5.55 13.83
C THR A 361 12.35 6.95 13.85
N LEU A 362 13.06 7.90 13.22
CA LEU A 362 12.59 9.26 12.95
C LEU A 362 12.28 9.35 11.47
N TYR A 363 11.19 10.02 11.09
CA TYR A 363 10.80 10.14 9.69
C TYR A 363 10.08 11.43 9.37
N ALA A 364 10.11 11.78 8.08
CA ALA A 364 9.33 12.87 7.50
C ALA A 364 8.86 12.50 6.09
N HIS A 365 7.67 12.96 5.73
CA HIS A 365 7.07 12.77 4.42
C HIS A 365 6.41 14.07 3.94
N GLY A 366 6.58 14.40 2.67
CA GLY A 366 5.91 15.50 1.99
C GLY A 366 5.35 15.05 0.65
N ASP A 367 4.11 15.41 0.36
CA ASP A 367 3.44 15.20 -0.92
C ASP A 367 2.93 16.52 -1.45
N SER A 368 2.94 16.66 -2.77
CA SER A 368 2.28 17.75 -3.49
C SER A 368 1.88 17.30 -4.89
N GLY A 369 0.82 17.88 -5.40
CA GLY A 369 0.41 17.55 -6.74
C GLY A 369 -0.92 18.16 -7.14
N TYR A 370 -1.48 17.63 -8.21
CA TYR A 370 -2.82 17.95 -8.67
C TYR A 370 -3.42 16.79 -9.45
N SER A 371 -4.74 16.70 -9.44
CA SER A 371 -5.53 15.85 -10.33
C SER A 371 -6.40 16.73 -11.18
N THR A 372 -6.67 16.32 -12.41
CA THR A 372 -7.63 17.00 -13.29
C THR A 372 -8.71 16.05 -13.74
N TRP A 373 -9.90 16.58 -13.95
CA TRP A 373 -11.02 15.84 -14.53
C TRP A 373 -11.89 16.79 -15.36
N THR A 374 -11.98 16.58 -16.64
CA THR A 374 -12.83 17.39 -17.51
C THR A 374 -14.29 17.05 -17.24
N THR A 375 -15.15 18.05 -17.05
CA THR A 375 -16.55 17.84 -16.69
C THR A 375 -17.53 18.63 -17.58
N PRO A 376 -18.60 17.99 -18.05
CA PRO A 376 -19.71 18.67 -18.72
C PRO A 376 -20.76 19.23 -17.73
N TYR A 377 -20.70 18.87 -16.44
CA TYR A 377 -21.69 19.26 -15.43
C TYR A 377 -21.45 20.65 -14.83
N MET A 378 -20.33 21.26 -15.13
CA MET A 378 -19.97 22.63 -14.74
C MET A 378 -19.44 23.37 -15.97
N PRO A 379 -20.32 23.93 -16.82
CA PRO A 379 -19.91 24.67 -18.02
C PRO A 379 -19.04 25.90 -17.69
N SER A 380 -18.13 26.24 -18.58
CA SER A 380 -17.26 27.42 -18.43
C SER A 380 -18.05 28.72 -18.64
N PRO A 381 -17.75 29.81 -17.88
CA PRO A 381 -18.44 31.10 -18.01
C PRO A 381 -18.30 31.74 -19.41
N ASN A 382 -17.26 31.41 -20.17
CA ASN A 382 -17.04 31.90 -21.53
C ASN A 382 -17.97 31.24 -22.58
N GLY A 383 -18.83 30.28 -22.16
CA GLY A 383 -19.78 29.59 -23.02
C GLY A 383 -19.33 28.23 -23.54
N ALA A 384 -18.14 27.73 -23.17
CA ALA A 384 -17.75 26.36 -23.46
C ALA A 384 -18.59 25.39 -22.57
N PRO A 385 -19.14 24.29 -23.16
CA PRO A 385 -20.06 23.38 -22.47
C PRO A 385 -19.35 22.49 -21.42
N ILE A 386 -18.04 22.56 -21.34
CA ILE A 386 -17.18 21.81 -20.41
C ILE A 386 -16.30 22.76 -19.63
N SER A 387 -15.79 22.28 -18.50
CA SER A 387 -14.69 22.89 -17.75
C SER A 387 -13.72 21.82 -17.26
N GLN A 388 -12.61 22.24 -16.70
CA GLN A 388 -11.67 21.32 -16.06
C GLN A 388 -11.77 21.47 -14.54
N ARG A 389 -12.22 20.41 -13.85
CA ARG A 389 -12.10 20.30 -12.41
C ARG A 389 -10.64 19.98 -12.06
N VAL A 390 -10.10 20.68 -11.08
CA VAL A 390 -8.74 20.49 -10.57
C VAL A 390 -8.82 20.25 -9.06
N GLN A 391 -8.08 19.29 -8.58
CA GLN A 391 -7.94 19.00 -7.16
C GLN A 391 -6.45 19.01 -6.79
N THR A 392 -6.07 19.71 -5.73
CA THR A 392 -4.67 19.91 -5.34
C THR A 392 -4.46 19.45 -3.89
N PRO A 393 -4.05 18.20 -3.68
CA PRO A 393 -3.64 17.74 -2.34
C PRO A 393 -2.25 18.26 -1.98
N GLY A 394 -1.99 18.30 -0.68
CA GLY A 394 -0.66 18.56 -0.13
C GLY A 394 -0.53 17.94 1.26
N ILE A 395 0.54 17.17 1.50
CA ILE A 395 0.80 16.51 2.78
C ILE A 395 2.15 16.99 3.31
N ALA A 396 2.20 17.23 4.61
CA ALA A 396 3.45 17.39 5.35
C ALA A 396 3.28 16.70 6.70
N ARG A 397 4.01 15.61 6.94
CA ARG A 397 3.94 14.86 8.20
C ARG A 397 5.33 14.44 8.65
N GLY A 398 5.48 14.25 9.95
CA GLY A 398 6.69 13.73 10.54
C GLY A 398 6.42 13.18 11.92
N GLY A 399 7.27 12.25 12.33
CA GLY A 399 7.09 11.57 13.59
C GLY A 399 8.28 10.77 14.01
N PHE A 400 8.10 10.07 15.11
CA PHE A 400 9.05 9.10 15.61
C PHE A 400 8.34 7.89 16.20
N GLU A 401 8.99 6.76 16.06
CA GLU A 401 8.68 5.54 16.77
C GLU A 401 9.89 5.14 17.59
N THR A 402 9.70 4.75 18.86
CA THR A 402 10.76 4.28 19.74
C THR A 402 10.27 3.12 20.59
N ALA A 403 11.09 2.07 20.70
CA ALA A 403 10.74 0.89 21.46
C ALA A 403 11.97 0.29 22.19
N LEU A 404 11.72 -0.23 23.38
CA LEU A 404 12.66 -1.02 24.16
C LEU A 404 12.24 -2.49 24.11
N THR A 405 13.17 -3.36 23.78
CA THR A 405 12.99 -4.82 23.85
C THR A 405 13.92 -5.40 24.91
N TRP A 406 13.33 -6.00 25.93
CA TRP A 406 14.09 -6.61 27.03
C TRP A 406 13.85 -8.12 27.11
N LYS A 407 14.94 -8.89 27.03
CA LYS A 407 14.95 -10.36 27.18
C LYS A 407 15.36 -10.71 28.60
N ILE A 408 14.44 -11.27 29.36
CA ILE A 408 14.65 -11.68 30.75
C ILE A 408 14.16 -13.12 30.97
N GLY A 409 15.07 -14.06 31.15
CA GLY A 409 14.70 -15.47 31.26
C GLY A 409 13.94 -15.98 30.03
N ARG A 410 12.69 -16.39 30.23
CA ARG A 410 11.79 -16.87 29.16
C ARG A 410 10.88 -15.78 28.59
N HIS A 411 10.99 -14.56 29.07
CA HIS A 411 10.20 -13.40 28.64
C HIS A 411 10.96 -12.57 27.59
N LYS A 412 10.24 -12.02 26.64
CA LYS A 412 10.67 -10.95 25.73
C LYS A 412 9.65 -9.82 25.85
N LEU A 413 9.93 -8.87 26.75
CA LEU A 413 9.14 -7.66 26.91
C LEU A 413 9.47 -6.68 25.81
N ASN A 414 8.45 -6.03 25.23
CA ASN A 414 8.61 -4.93 24.28
C ASN A 414 7.61 -3.84 24.66
N ALA A 415 8.11 -2.62 24.80
CA ALA A 415 7.32 -1.43 25.08
C ALA A 415 7.76 -0.29 24.19
N GLY A 416 6.82 0.43 23.59
CA GLY A 416 7.16 1.50 22.68
C GLY A 416 6.10 2.57 22.58
N VAL A 417 6.50 3.66 21.95
CA VAL A 417 5.67 4.85 21.67
C VAL A 417 5.86 5.25 20.22
N TRP A 418 4.76 5.57 19.57
CA TRP A 418 4.73 6.24 18.29
C TRP A 418 4.00 7.59 18.42
N TYR A 419 4.64 8.65 17.90
CA TYR A 419 4.02 9.96 17.75
C TYR A 419 4.19 10.46 16.33
N GLU A 420 3.11 11.00 15.75
CA GLU A 420 3.11 11.65 14.44
C GLU A 420 2.27 12.93 14.51
N TYR A 421 2.79 13.97 13.88
CA TYR A 421 2.04 15.17 13.52
C TYR A 421 1.95 15.27 12.00
N GLY A 422 0.74 15.46 11.49
CA GLY A 422 0.47 15.58 10.07
C GLY A 422 -0.43 16.78 9.75
N ASN A 423 -0.11 17.47 8.66
CA ASN A 423 -0.97 18.43 7.98
C ASN A 423 -1.32 17.88 6.60
N PHE A 424 -2.59 17.95 6.26
CA PHE A 424 -3.11 17.65 4.95
C PHE A 424 -3.93 18.84 4.48
N THR A 425 -3.67 19.33 3.25
CA THR A 425 -4.45 20.38 2.61
C THR A 425 -5.02 19.86 1.32
N GLU A 426 -6.25 20.23 1.02
CA GLU A 426 -6.88 19.89 -0.24
C GLU A 426 -7.72 21.03 -0.74
N SER A 427 -7.74 21.25 -2.06
CA SER A 427 -8.52 22.29 -2.69
C SER A 427 -9.15 21.79 -3.97
N ARG A 428 -10.35 22.26 -4.28
CA ARG A 428 -11.01 22.01 -5.54
C ARG A 428 -11.25 23.30 -6.29
N TYR A 429 -10.91 23.30 -7.59
CA TYR A 429 -11.08 24.41 -8.51
C TYR A 429 -11.79 23.96 -9.78
N PHE A 430 -12.39 24.93 -10.48
CA PHE A 430 -12.81 24.79 -11.87
C PHE A 430 -12.12 25.86 -12.72
N THR A 431 -11.52 25.43 -13.83
CA THR A 431 -10.86 26.31 -14.80
C THR A 431 -11.61 26.31 -16.12
N GLU A 432 -11.60 27.45 -16.82
CA GLU A 432 -12.29 27.59 -18.11
C GLU A 432 -11.64 26.72 -19.19
N ALA A 433 -12.49 26.04 -19.95
CA ALA A 433 -12.11 25.39 -21.18
C ALA A 433 -12.17 26.36 -22.37
N PRO A 434 -11.31 26.19 -23.40
CA PRO A 434 -11.35 27.01 -24.60
C PRO A 434 -12.65 26.81 -25.42
N LEU A 435 -13.10 27.82 -26.12
CA LEU A 435 -14.12 27.66 -27.18
C LEU A 435 -13.53 26.94 -28.38
N LEU A 436 -14.36 26.22 -29.14
CA LEU A 436 -13.91 25.59 -30.37
C LEU A 436 -13.25 26.62 -31.31
N GLY A 437 -12.08 26.22 -31.89
CA GLY A 437 -11.28 27.10 -32.73
C GLY A 437 -10.38 28.09 -31.96
N GLN A 438 -10.47 28.17 -30.62
CA GLN A 438 -9.63 29.05 -29.79
C GLN A 438 -8.57 28.29 -29.00
N GLY A 439 -8.32 27.02 -29.31
CA GLY A 439 -7.38 26.13 -28.65
C GLY A 439 -8.03 24.88 -28.11
N THR A 440 -7.26 24.14 -27.27
CA THR A 440 -7.70 22.91 -26.59
C THR A 440 -7.26 22.96 -25.13
N LEU A 441 -7.72 22.00 -24.32
CA LEU A 441 -7.21 21.82 -22.94
C LEU A 441 -5.75 21.31 -22.91
N GLY A 442 -5.21 20.87 -24.06
CA GLY A 442 -3.82 20.39 -24.15
C GLY A 442 -3.62 19.07 -23.41
N ASN A 443 -2.37 18.86 -22.97
CA ASN A 443 -2.00 17.72 -22.14
C ASN A 443 -2.20 18.07 -20.64
N PRO A 444 -3.17 17.47 -19.94
CA PRO A 444 -3.50 17.85 -18.57
C PRO A 444 -2.44 17.40 -17.52
N THR A 445 -1.42 16.61 -17.90
CA THR A 445 -0.31 16.26 -17.00
C THR A 445 0.77 17.35 -16.94
N THR A 446 0.75 18.33 -17.85
CA THR A 446 1.77 19.39 -17.90
C THR A 446 1.42 20.62 -17.06
N GLY A 447 0.26 20.62 -16.41
CA GLY A 447 -0.24 21.71 -15.58
C GLY A 447 -1.71 22.02 -15.86
N PHE A 448 -2.23 22.97 -15.12
CA PHE A 448 -3.59 23.52 -15.34
C PHE A 448 -3.50 25.06 -15.38
N PRO A 449 -4.42 25.71 -16.11
CA PRO A 449 -4.39 27.17 -16.28
C PRO A 449 -4.91 27.88 -15.02
N GLY A 450 -4.06 28.06 -13.99
CA GLY A 450 -4.42 28.68 -12.72
C GLY A 450 -4.96 30.11 -12.83
N ASN A 451 -4.61 30.83 -13.90
CA ASN A 451 -5.17 32.16 -14.23
C ASN A 451 -6.57 32.11 -14.83
N LYS A 452 -7.12 30.93 -15.11
CA LYS A 452 -8.47 30.69 -15.62
C LYS A 452 -9.40 30.04 -14.59
N ILE A 453 -9.03 30.04 -13.31
CA ILE A 453 -9.92 29.57 -12.25
C ILE A 453 -11.10 30.54 -12.16
N PHE A 454 -12.30 29.99 -12.35
CA PHE A 454 -13.55 30.76 -12.24
C PHE A 454 -14.41 30.38 -11.03
N ALA A 455 -14.14 29.19 -10.44
CA ALA A 455 -14.85 28.73 -9.26
C ALA A 455 -13.90 27.96 -8.31
N THR A 456 -14.09 28.19 -7.02
CA THR A 456 -13.39 27.50 -5.93
C THR A 456 -14.43 26.97 -4.95
N PRO A 457 -14.97 25.76 -5.19
CA PRO A 457 -15.97 25.15 -4.31
C PRO A 457 -15.52 25.09 -2.86
N TRP A 458 -14.27 24.66 -2.61
CA TRP A 458 -13.73 24.59 -1.26
C TRP A 458 -12.19 24.49 -1.26
N GLN A 459 -11.63 24.93 -0.14
CA GLN A 459 -10.24 24.70 0.27
C GLN A 459 -10.26 24.32 1.74
N GLU A 460 -9.63 23.21 2.08
CA GLU A 460 -9.64 22.59 3.40
C GLU A 460 -8.22 22.34 3.89
N ALA A 461 -8.04 22.43 5.21
CA ALA A 461 -6.79 22.11 5.88
C ALA A 461 -7.06 21.25 7.10
N PHE A 462 -6.49 20.06 7.09
CA PHE A 462 -6.58 19.10 8.18
C PHE A 462 -5.29 19.12 8.99
N SER A 463 -5.42 18.93 10.30
CA SER A 463 -4.29 18.67 11.19
C SER A 463 -4.59 17.45 12.04
N THR A 464 -3.61 16.57 12.19
CA THR A 464 -3.73 15.34 12.95
C THR A 464 -2.57 15.19 13.93
N ASN A 465 -2.90 14.85 15.18
CA ASN A 465 -1.96 14.41 16.18
C ASN A 465 -2.26 12.95 16.51
N THR A 466 -1.28 12.09 16.35
CA THR A 466 -1.35 10.66 16.64
C THR A 466 -0.40 10.34 17.79
N PHE A 467 -0.91 9.67 18.80
CA PHE A 467 -0.12 9.11 19.87
C PHE A 467 -0.54 7.66 20.12
N VAL A 468 0.43 6.74 20.03
CA VAL A 468 0.22 5.32 20.28
C VAL A 468 1.27 4.84 21.27
N PHE A 469 0.83 4.15 22.30
CA PHE A 469 1.67 3.38 23.21
C PHE A 469 1.38 1.90 23.04
N HIS A 470 2.41 1.05 23.14
CA HIS A 470 2.21 -0.39 23.20
C HIS A 470 3.09 -1.05 24.27
N LEU A 471 2.57 -2.15 24.81
CA LEU A 471 3.29 -3.04 25.70
C LEU A 471 2.91 -4.48 25.39
N GLN A 472 3.92 -5.33 25.22
CA GLN A 472 3.70 -6.77 24.98
C GLN A 472 4.79 -7.62 25.65
N ASP A 473 4.41 -8.84 26.02
CA ASP A 473 5.32 -9.88 26.49
C ASP A 473 5.17 -11.15 25.64
N THR A 474 6.26 -11.64 25.10
CA THR A 474 6.32 -12.95 24.47
C THR A 474 6.96 -13.92 25.46
N TYR A 475 6.14 -14.73 26.10
CA TYR A 475 6.53 -15.69 27.15
C TYR A 475 6.60 -17.11 26.62
N LYS A 476 7.78 -17.70 26.70
CA LYS A 476 8.01 -19.13 26.41
C LYS A 476 7.66 -19.96 27.64
N ILE A 477 6.40 -20.38 27.74
CA ILE A 477 5.90 -21.19 28.87
C ILE A 477 6.69 -22.50 28.94
N THR A 478 6.82 -23.17 27.79
CA THR A 478 7.67 -24.34 27.59
C THR A 478 8.50 -24.17 26.31
N ASP A 479 9.33 -25.14 25.97
CA ASP A 479 10.07 -25.10 24.70
C ASP A 479 9.14 -25.30 23.47
N THR A 480 7.93 -25.80 23.71
CA THR A 480 6.91 -26.08 22.67
C THR A 480 5.73 -25.10 22.70
N LEU A 481 5.49 -24.40 23.81
CA LEU A 481 4.37 -23.47 23.97
C LEU A 481 4.89 -22.06 24.23
N THR A 482 4.53 -21.13 23.35
CA THR A 482 4.83 -19.70 23.49
C THR A 482 3.51 -18.92 23.42
N VAL A 483 3.34 -17.96 24.31
CA VAL A 483 2.23 -17.02 24.36
C VAL A 483 2.78 -15.61 24.16
N ASN A 484 2.09 -14.80 23.36
CA ASN A 484 2.29 -13.35 23.27
C ASN A 484 1.03 -12.69 23.82
N ALA A 485 1.18 -11.76 24.75
CA ALA A 485 0.08 -10.99 25.30
C ALA A 485 0.49 -9.54 25.47
N GLY A 486 -0.40 -8.62 25.13
CA GLY A 486 -0.14 -7.20 25.22
C GLY A 486 -1.33 -6.36 24.87
N PHE A 487 -1.11 -5.07 24.77
CA PHE A 487 -2.12 -4.13 24.33
C PHE A 487 -1.49 -2.91 23.63
N LYS A 488 -2.32 -2.24 22.87
CA LYS A 488 -2.07 -0.93 22.28
C LYS A 488 -3.02 0.09 22.95
N SER A 489 -2.53 1.30 23.20
CA SER A 489 -3.34 2.46 23.57
C SER A 489 -3.18 3.49 22.48
N MET A 490 -4.27 4.02 21.93
CA MET A 490 -4.24 4.90 20.76
C MET A 490 -5.10 6.15 21.02
N ILE A 491 -4.55 7.32 20.69
CA ILE A 491 -5.26 8.60 20.69
C ILE A 491 -4.91 9.29 19.36
N VAL A 492 -5.93 9.53 18.53
CA VAL A 492 -5.80 10.28 17.28
C VAL A 492 -6.76 11.45 17.30
N ASN A 493 -6.23 12.65 17.26
CA ASN A 493 -7.02 13.88 17.27
C ASN A 493 -6.86 14.57 15.91
N SER A 494 -7.92 14.55 15.10
CA SER A 494 -7.95 15.13 13.75
C SER A 494 -8.95 16.26 13.67
N GLY A 495 -8.64 17.28 12.88
CA GLY A 495 -9.55 18.41 12.68
C GLY A 495 -9.42 19.01 11.30
N ASN A 496 -10.54 19.47 10.76
CA ASN A 496 -10.65 20.23 9.53
C ASN A 496 -10.91 21.71 9.81
N SER A 497 -10.22 22.55 9.07
CA SER A 497 -10.46 24.01 8.96
C SER A 497 -10.77 24.36 7.51
N VAL A 498 -11.92 24.92 7.25
CA VAL A 498 -12.30 25.38 5.91
C VAL A 498 -11.67 26.74 5.65
N LEU A 499 -10.75 26.81 4.69
CA LEU A 499 -10.04 28.04 4.32
C LEU A 499 -10.86 28.92 3.39
N THR A 500 -11.57 28.28 2.45
CA THR A 500 -12.47 28.92 1.48
C THR A 500 -13.58 27.95 1.15
N GLN A 501 -14.79 28.46 0.93
CA GLN A 501 -15.90 27.67 0.43
C GLN A 501 -16.91 28.53 -0.34
N ASP A 502 -17.56 27.92 -1.31
CA ASP A 502 -18.72 28.47 -2.01
C ASP A 502 -19.94 27.56 -1.77
N ALA A 503 -20.76 27.96 -0.81
CA ALA A 503 -21.95 27.20 -0.44
C ALA A 503 -23.01 27.16 -1.56
N ALA A 504 -23.00 28.08 -2.52
CA ALA A 504 -23.91 28.04 -3.66
C ALA A 504 -23.53 26.92 -4.63
N ILE A 505 -22.22 26.67 -4.82
CA ILE A 505 -21.72 25.58 -5.64
C ILE A 505 -21.85 24.23 -4.90
N ASN A 506 -21.50 24.21 -3.61
CA ASN A 506 -21.53 22.98 -2.81
C ASN A 506 -22.95 22.55 -2.41
N GLY A 507 -23.95 23.43 -2.52
CA GLY A 507 -25.30 23.24 -2.01
C GLY A 507 -25.41 23.27 -0.48
N THR A 508 -24.28 23.39 0.24
CA THR A 508 -24.19 23.43 1.69
C THR A 508 -22.87 24.05 2.17
N GLN A 509 -22.77 24.30 3.46
CA GLN A 509 -21.49 24.62 4.09
C GLN A 509 -20.72 23.32 4.36
N VAL A 510 -19.42 23.36 4.07
CA VAL A 510 -18.47 22.27 4.27
C VAL A 510 -18.21 22.06 5.76
N ALA A 511 -18.12 20.81 6.19
CA ALA A 511 -17.91 20.46 7.59
C ALA A 511 -16.53 20.90 8.09
N GLN A 512 -16.51 21.58 9.24
CA GLN A 512 -15.28 21.91 9.96
C GLN A 512 -15.41 21.57 11.44
N GLY A 513 -14.30 21.24 12.07
CA GLY A 513 -14.23 20.87 13.47
C GLY A 513 -13.31 19.69 13.73
N ARG A 514 -13.18 19.31 14.98
CA ARG A 514 -12.29 18.24 15.45
C ARG A 514 -13.05 17.02 15.90
N LEU A 515 -12.45 15.86 15.69
CA LEU A 515 -12.87 14.55 16.20
C LEU A 515 -11.68 13.87 16.86
N GLU A 516 -11.96 13.11 17.89
CA GLU A 516 -11.00 12.25 18.55
C GLU A 516 -11.42 10.79 18.42
N ALA A 517 -10.48 9.95 17.97
CA ALA A 517 -10.59 8.50 18.02
C ALA A 517 -9.61 8.03 19.10
N SER A 518 -10.10 7.53 20.20
CA SER A 518 -9.26 7.10 21.31
C SER A 518 -9.76 5.79 21.93
N ASN A 519 -8.80 4.94 22.30
CA ASN A 519 -9.02 3.75 23.11
C ASN A 519 -7.76 3.46 23.93
N ALA A 520 -7.93 3.43 25.25
CA ALA A 520 -6.82 3.21 26.18
C ALA A 520 -6.34 1.75 26.22
N PHE A 521 -7.17 0.79 25.79
CA PHE A 521 -6.85 -0.63 25.92
C PHE A 521 -7.40 -1.43 24.72
N LEU A 522 -6.53 -1.73 23.79
CA LEU A 522 -6.75 -2.57 22.62
C LEU A 522 -5.93 -3.86 22.82
N PRO A 523 -6.48 -4.88 23.51
CA PRO A 523 -5.75 -6.09 23.88
C PRO A 523 -5.52 -6.99 22.67
N GLN A 524 -4.39 -7.71 22.71
CA GLN A 524 -4.09 -8.83 21.84
C GLN A 524 -3.45 -9.95 22.63
N VAL A 525 -3.94 -11.18 22.43
CA VAL A 525 -3.37 -12.40 23.00
C VAL A 525 -3.25 -13.44 21.91
N SER A 526 -2.06 -13.99 21.72
CA SER A 526 -1.83 -15.05 20.76
C SER A 526 -0.94 -16.15 21.35
N ALA A 527 -1.08 -17.36 20.84
CA ALA A 527 -0.33 -18.52 21.29
C ALA A 527 0.07 -19.43 20.14
N ILE A 528 1.22 -20.06 20.25
CA ILE A 528 1.65 -21.14 19.37
C ILE A 528 2.08 -22.35 20.20
N TRP A 529 1.56 -23.52 19.81
CA TRP A 529 1.90 -24.79 20.39
C TRP A 529 2.47 -25.76 19.36
N ARG A 530 3.77 -26.10 19.49
CA ARG A 530 4.48 -27.10 18.70
C ARG A 530 4.35 -28.48 19.35
N PHE A 531 3.22 -29.13 19.15
CA PHE A 531 2.94 -30.41 19.79
C PHE A 531 3.76 -31.57 19.20
N LEU A 532 4.29 -31.41 17.97
CA LEU A 532 5.22 -32.30 17.31
C LEU A 532 6.26 -31.48 16.52
N PRO A 533 7.42 -32.03 16.13
CA PRO A 533 8.51 -31.26 15.50
C PRO A 533 8.16 -30.47 14.25
N ARG A 534 7.14 -30.87 13.50
CA ARG A 534 6.71 -30.28 12.23
C ARG A 534 5.30 -29.70 12.27
N HIS A 535 4.64 -29.76 13.42
CA HIS A 535 3.22 -29.47 13.59
C HIS A 535 3.06 -28.36 14.62
N GLU A 536 2.36 -27.31 14.22
CA GLU A 536 2.07 -26.15 15.06
C GLU A 536 0.59 -25.85 15.05
N LEU A 537 0.00 -25.61 16.20
CA LEU A 537 -1.29 -24.93 16.36
C LEU A 537 -1.04 -23.50 16.80
N PHE A 538 -1.83 -22.57 16.29
CA PHE A 538 -1.81 -21.18 16.74
C PHE A 538 -3.22 -20.68 17.01
N PHE A 539 -3.31 -19.71 17.91
CA PHE A 539 -4.54 -19.01 18.26
C PHE A 539 -4.24 -17.52 18.42
N ASP A 540 -5.17 -16.68 18.00
CA ASP A 540 -5.08 -15.23 18.15
C ASP A 540 -6.45 -14.64 18.49
N VAL A 541 -6.47 -13.72 19.44
CA VAL A 541 -7.63 -12.90 19.79
C VAL A 541 -7.16 -11.47 19.96
N SER A 542 -7.80 -10.54 19.25
CA SER A 542 -7.44 -9.13 19.30
C SER A 542 -8.63 -8.21 19.20
N HIS A 543 -8.48 -7.04 19.80
CA HIS A 543 -9.37 -5.89 19.64
C HIS A 543 -8.61 -4.76 18.97
N ASN A 544 -9.13 -4.24 17.85
CA ASN A 544 -8.48 -3.21 17.05
C ASN A 544 -9.41 -2.01 16.87
N MET A 545 -8.83 -0.87 16.50
CA MET A 545 -9.54 0.38 16.21
C MET A 545 -8.89 1.06 15.00
N ARG A 546 -9.73 1.73 14.20
CA ARG A 546 -9.30 2.65 13.14
C ARG A 546 -9.65 4.08 13.51
N SER A 547 -8.73 5.02 13.28
CA SER A 547 -9.02 6.45 13.38
C SER A 547 -9.99 6.91 12.28
N PHE A 548 -10.57 8.11 12.45
CA PHE A 548 -11.39 8.71 11.40
C PHE A 548 -10.51 9.06 10.19
N PRO A 549 -10.84 8.58 8.98
CA PRO A 549 -10.10 8.93 7.77
C PRO A 549 -10.29 10.41 7.42
N LEU A 550 -9.30 10.99 6.76
CA LEU A 550 -9.31 12.36 6.27
C LEU A 550 -9.58 12.37 4.76
N ASP A 551 -10.42 13.28 4.31
CA ASP A 551 -10.73 13.48 2.91
C ASP A 551 -11.49 14.79 2.71
N GLY A 552 -11.32 15.48 1.58
CA GLY A 552 -12.02 16.71 1.25
C GLY A 552 -13.50 16.50 0.93
N TYR A 553 -14.25 17.55 1.01
CA TYR A 553 -15.69 17.55 0.74
C TYR A 553 -16.01 17.04 -0.68
N GLY A 554 -16.98 16.13 -0.79
CA GLY A 554 -17.45 15.62 -2.07
C GLY A 554 -16.41 14.82 -2.87
N THR A 555 -15.37 14.36 -2.22
CA THR A 555 -14.45 13.35 -2.76
C THR A 555 -15.04 11.98 -2.56
N ASN A 556 -15.19 11.05 -3.27
CA ASN A 556 -15.90 9.79 -3.05
C ASN A 556 -14.93 8.64 -2.73
N VAL A 557 -13.81 8.95 -2.10
CA VAL A 557 -12.71 7.99 -1.93
C VAL A 557 -12.68 7.41 -0.53
N SER A 558 -13.03 8.20 0.50
CA SER A 558 -13.02 7.75 1.89
C SER A 558 -14.34 7.99 2.60
N ALA A 559 -14.73 7.08 3.49
CA ALA A 559 -15.85 7.28 4.41
C ALA A 559 -15.43 8.18 5.57
N THR A 560 -15.28 9.46 5.30
CA THR A 560 -14.83 10.46 6.27
C THR A 560 -15.99 11.29 6.81
N PRO A 561 -16.00 11.60 8.13
CA PRO A 561 -17.05 12.44 8.73
C PRO A 561 -17.12 13.86 8.15
N TRP A 562 -16.03 14.35 7.55
CA TRP A 562 -15.96 15.72 7.00
C TRP A 562 -16.53 15.85 5.58
N THR A 563 -16.93 14.77 4.91
CA THR A 563 -17.70 14.86 3.65
C THR A 563 -19.15 15.28 3.85
N ALA A 564 -19.66 15.28 5.08
CA ALA A 564 -21.02 15.72 5.41
C ALA A 564 -21.16 17.25 5.36
N SER A 565 -22.38 17.75 5.35
CA SER A 565 -22.63 19.17 5.60
C SER A 565 -22.23 19.59 7.01
N GLN A 566 -21.91 20.86 7.23
CA GLN A 566 -21.58 21.38 8.55
C GLN A 566 -22.70 21.13 9.58
N ALA A 567 -23.97 21.26 9.16
CA ALA A 567 -25.10 20.98 10.02
C ALA A 567 -25.14 19.49 10.45
N SER A 568 -24.96 18.56 9.51
CA SER A 568 -24.93 17.13 9.78
C SER A 568 -23.74 16.76 10.66
N PHE A 569 -22.56 17.30 10.38
CA PHE A 569 -21.37 17.11 11.19
C PHE A 569 -21.57 17.54 12.64
N GLN A 570 -22.12 18.74 12.88
CA GLN A 570 -22.38 19.24 14.23
C GLN A 570 -23.42 18.38 14.98
N ALA A 571 -24.42 17.87 14.29
CA ALA A 571 -25.44 16.99 14.86
C ALA A 571 -24.89 15.62 15.29
N THR A 572 -23.89 15.10 14.57
CA THR A 572 -23.40 13.72 14.74
C THR A 572 -22.04 13.62 15.47
N LYS A 573 -21.21 14.65 15.46
CA LYS A 573 -19.80 14.60 15.94
C LYS A 573 -19.63 14.04 17.38
N ASN A 574 -20.60 14.26 18.25
CA ASN A 574 -20.52 13.80 19.65
C ASN A 574 -21.00 12.33 19.85
N THR A 575 -21.67 11.78 18.85
CA THR A 575 -22.20 10.39 18.87
C THR A 575 -21.43 9.47 17.94
N LEU A 576 -20.64 10.05 17.02
CA LEU A 576 -19.83 9.27 16.10
C LEU A 576 -18.73 8.52 16.85
N LYS A 577 -18.61 7.24 16.57
CA LYS A 577 -17.60 6.36 17.16
C LYS A 577 -16.65 5.87 16.07
N PRO A 578 -15.36 5.71 16.38
CA PRO A 578 -14.42 5.09 15.47
C PRO A 578 -14.80 3.63 15.20
N GLU A 579 -14.38 3.14 14.05
CA GLU A 579 -14.51 1.73 13.69
C GLU A 579 -13.66 0.84 14.60
N THR A 580 -14.24 -0.27 15.06
CA THR A 580 -13.54 -1.26 15.90
C THR A 580 -13.90 -2.67 15.49
N ASP A 581 -13.03 -3.63 15.77
CA ASP A 581 -13.34 -5.05 15.61
C ASP A 581 -12.77 -5.93 16.73
N TRP A 582 -13.35 -7.11 16.85
CA TRP A 582 -12.80 -8.26 17.56
C TRP A 582 -12.50 -9.35 16.55
N VAL A 583 -11.25 -9.78 16.50
CA VAL A 583 -10.77 -10.88 15.68
C VAL A 583 -10.51 -12.10 16.55
N TYR A 584 -11.01 -13.26 16.13
CA TYR A 584 -10.75 -14.57 16.71
C TYR A 584 -10.24 -15.48 15.61
N GLU A 585 -9.07 -16.05 15.78
CA GLU A 585 -8.46 -16.93 14.79
C GLU A 585 -7.83 -18.15 15.45
N GLY A 586 -7.95 -19.29 14.78
CA GLY A 586 -7.23 -20.51 15.14
C GLY A 586 -6.78 -21.24 13.88
N GLY A 587 -5.59 -21.79 13.93
CA GLY A 587 -5.06 -22.46 12.74
C GLY A 587 -3.97 -23.50 13.04
N TYR A 588 -3.63 -24.21 11.99
CA TYR A 588 -2.66 -25.30 11.99
C TYR A 588 -1.62 -25.07 10.90
N ARG A 589 -0.36 -25.29 11.24
CA ARG A 589 0.77 -25.28 10.29
C ARG A 589 1.50 -26.59 10.30
N TYR A 590 1.84 -27.06 9.11
CA TYR A 590 2.74 -28.20 8.89
C TYR A 590 3.92 -27.75 8.03
N THR A 591 5.14 -28.10 8.41
CA THR A 591 6.33 -27.72 7.63
C THR A 591 7.30 -28.88 7.54
N SER A 592 7.56 -29.36 6.32
CA SER A 592 8.58 -30.31 5.98
C SER A 592 9.35 -29.87 4.73
N PRO A 593 10.46 -30.50 4.36
CA PRO A 593 11.16 -30.17 3.11
C PRO A 593 10.31 -30.32 1.86
N ILE A 594 9.39 -31.30 1.84
CA ILE A 594 8.55 -31.62 0.69
C ILE A 594 7.22 -30.89 0.73
N VAL A 595 6.60 -30.75 1.92
CA VAL A 595 5.26 -30.19 2.06
C VAL A 595 5.26 -29.10 3.12
N SER A 596 4.69 -27.96 2.77
CA SER A 596 4.32 -26.90 3.73
C SER A 596 2.84 -26.63 3.59
N ALA A 597 2.10 -26.59 4.69
CA ALA A 597 0.66 -26.39 4.70
C ALA A 597 0.24 -25.44 5.83
N LEU A 598 -0.79 -24.67 5.57
CA LEU A 598 -1.47 -23.78 6.52
C LEU A 598 -2.98 -23.98 6.36
N ALA A 599 -3.68 -24.07 7.47
CA ALA A 599 -5.15 -23.96 7.50
C ALA A 599 -5.55 -23.10 8.69
N SER A 600 -6.48 -22.18 8.50
CA SER A 600 -7.03 -21.34 9.57
C SER A 600 -8.54 -21.15 9.43
N LEU A 601 -9.18 -20.93 10.57
CA LEU A 601 -10.56 -20.51 10.72
C LEU A 601 -10.55 -19.20 11.48
N TYR A 602 -11.38 -18.27 11.06
CA TYR A 602 -11.48 -16.98 11.73
C TYR A 602 -12.92 -16.45 11.81
N ARG A 603 -13.16 -15.68 12.84
CA ARG A 603 -14.36 -14.87 13.01
C ARG A 603 -13.96 -13.43 13.35
N ILE A 604 -14.62 -12.48 12.69
CA ILE A 604 -14.43 -11.05 12.92
C ILE A 604 -15.79 -10.44 13.24
N ASN A 605 -15.89 -9.77 14.39
CA ASN A 605 -17.06 -8.99 14.77
C ASN A 605 -16.68 -7.51 14.65
N PHE A 606 -17.11 -6.88 13.58
CA PHE A 606 -16.82 -5.49 13.26
C PHE A 606 -17.98 -4.60 13.78
N SER A 607 -17.64 -3.47 14.38
CA SER A 607 -18.60 -2.54 14.97
C SER A 607 -18.36 -1.11 14.49
N ASN A 608 -19.43 -0.33 14.46
CA ASN A 608 -19.42 1.10 14.05
C ASN A 608 -18.88 1.31 12.62
N ARG A 609 -19.17 0.40 11.69
CA ARG A 609 -18.68 0.51 10.33
C ARG A 609 -19.16 1.81 9.68
N LEU A 610 -18.22 2.61 9.23
CA LEU A 610 -18.48 3.84 8.49
C LEU A 610 -18.46 3.52 6.99
N GLN A 611 -19.51 3.95 6.29
CA GLN A 611 -19.59 3.78 4.86
C GLN A 611 -20.06 5.05 4.17
N LEU A 612 -19.53 5.26 2.99
CA LEU A 612 -19.94 6.33 2.10
C LEU A 612 -21.15 5.85 1.30
N ILE A 613 -22.25 6.54 1.46
CA ILE A 613 -23.48 6.29 0.72
C ILE A 613 -23.61 7.36 -0.34
N THR A 614 -23.68 6.95 -1.59
CA THR A 614 -23.83 7.84 -2.73
C THR A 614 -25.24 7.72 -3.28
N ASN A 615 -25.97 8.82 -3.31
CA ASN A 615 -27.38 8.83 -3.73
C ASN A 615 -27.60 9.30 -5.18
N ASN A 616 -26.53 9.69 -5.88
CA ASN A 616 -26.66 10.29 -7.20
C ASN A 616 -25.60 9.84 -8.18
N SER A 617 -25.91 10.03 -9.44
CA SER A 617 -25.02 9.82 -10.57
C SER A 617 -24.07 10.99 -10.77
N GLY A 618 -22.97 10.74 -11.46
CA GLY A 618 -22.10 11.77 -12.00
C GLY A 618 -21.02 12.26 -11.05
N ILE A 619 -20.36 13.33 -11.48
CA ILE A 619 -19.12 13.84 -10.92
C ILE A 619 -19.29 14.59 -9.60
N ASN A 620 -20.51 15.00 -9.24
CA ASN A 620 -20.84 15.61 -7.96
C ASN A 620 -21.89 14.79 -7.23
N PRO A 621 -21.60 13.54 -6.85
CA PRO A 621 -22.53 12.73 -6.11
C PRO A 621 -22.79 13.37 -4.74
N ILE A 622 -24.04 13.36 -4.30
CA ILE A 622 -24.37 13.69 -2.90
C ILE A 622 -23.95 12.49 -2.07
N THR A 623 -22.93 12.65 -1.29
CA THR A 623 -22.41 11.60 -0.41
C THR A 623 -22.73 11.91 1.03
N ALA A 624 -23.04 10.88 1.78
CA ALA A 624 -23.19 10.95 3.22
C ALA A 624 -22.40 9.81 3.87
N VAL A 625 -21.69 10.11 4.94
CA VAL A 625 -21.09 9.08 5.77
C VAL A 625 -22.12 8.60 6.76
N GLN A 626 -22.31 7.30 6.79
CA GLN A 626 -23.25 6.66 7.69
C GLN A 626 -22.59 5.52 8.47
N ASN A 627 -22.90 5.45 9.76
CA ASN A 627 -22.61 4.27 10.56
C ASN A 627 -23.64 3.19 10.19
N VAL A 628 -23.21 2.16 9.48
CA VAL A 628 -24.06 1.05 9.03
C VAL A 628 -24.13 -0.09 10.04
N GLY A 629 -23.60 0.12 11.26
CA GLY A 629 -23.64 -0.84 12.35
C GLY A 629 -22.54 -1.88 12.32
N GLY A 630 -22.90 -3.11 12.67
CA GLY A 630 -21.99 -4.25 12.72
C GLY A 630 -21.90 -5.01 11.41
N VAL A 631 -20.76 -5.68 11.25
CA VAL A 631 -20.52 -6.69 10.20
C VAL A 631 -19.89 -7.91 10.84
N THR A 632 -20.48 -9.07 10.61
CA THR A 632 -19.92 -10.35 11.06
C THR A 632 -19.29 -11.07 9.87
N THR A 633 -18.02 -11.41 10.00
CA THR A 633 -17.28 -12.22 9.00
C THR A 633 -16.91 -13.55 9.62
N ASN A 634 -17.26 -14.67 8.95
CA ASN A 634 -16.76 -16.00 9.25
C ASN A 634 -15.99 -16.49 8.02
N GLY A 635 -14.78 -17.00 8.23
CA GLY A 635 -13.95 -17.41 7.11
C GLY A 635 -13.05 -18.59 7.40
N ALA A 636 -12.58 -19.20 6.30
CA ALA A 636 -11.63 -20.30 6.29
C ALA A 636 -10.60 -20.07 5.20
N GLU A 637 -9.36 -20.35 5.53
CA GLU A 637 -8.24 -20.27 4.61
C GLU A 637 -7.41 -21.54 4.68
N ALA A 638 -6.94 -21.98 3.53
CA ALA A 638 -6.00 -23.09 3.45
C ALA A 638 -4.99 -22.85 2.34
N SER A 639 -3.76 -23.23 2.57
CA SER A 639 -2.74 -23.24 1.53
C SER A 639 -1.79 -24.41 1.70
N VAL A 640 -1.31 -24.92 0.58
CA VAL A 640 -0.35 -25.99 0.53
C VAL A 640 0.68 -25.75 -0.55
N THR A 641 1.94 -25.97 -0.21
CA THR A 641 3.05 -26.01 -1.15
C THR A 641 3.62 -27.42 -1.14
N VAL A 642 3.73 -28.03 -2.31
CA VAL A 642 4.36 -29.34 -2.50
C VAL A 642 5.61 -29.18 -3.37
N ARG A 643 6.73 -29.77 -2.95
CA ARG A 643 8.01 -29.79 -3.65
C ARG A 643 8.37 -31.24 -3.95
N PRO A 644 7.79 -31.82 -5.00
CA PRO A 644 7.91 -33.28 -5.27
C PRO A 644 9.29 -33.69 -5.80
N LEU A 645 10.01 -32.72 -6.39
CA LEU A 645 11.38 -32.89 -6.89
C LEU A 645 12.13 -31.56 -6.82
N GLU A 646 13.45 -31.60 -6.95
CA GLU A 646 14.29 -30.42 -6.93
C GLU A 646 13.90 -29.45 -8.05
N GLY A 647 13.79 -28.18 -7.70
CA GLY A 647 13.40 -27.11 -8.61
C GLY A 647 11.89 -26.99 -8.89
N LEU A 648 11.07 -27.99 -8.58
CA LEU A 648 9.61 -27.92 -8.79
C LEU A 648 8.90 -27.54 -7.49
N SER A 649 8.10 -26.49 -7.54
CA SER A 649 7.23 -26.06 -6.46
C SER A 649 5.81 -25.86 -6.98
N ILE A 650 4.84 -26.47 -6.32
CA ILE A 650 3.42 -26.39 -6.64
C ILE A 650 2.71 -25.82 -5.43
N TYR A 651 2.23 -24.59 -5.56
CA TYR A 651 1.47 -23.88 -4.53
C TYR A 651 0.00 -23.81 -4.89
N ASN A 652 -0.86 -24.04 -3.91
CA ASN A 652 -2.30 -23.85 -4.01
C ASN A 652 -2.82 -23.17 -2.76
N SER A 653 -3.82 -22.30 -2.90
CA SER A 653 -4.54 -21.72 -1.77
C SER A 653 -6.02 -21.58 -2.05
N PHE A 654 -6.81 -21.70 -0.99
CA PHE A 654 -8.27 -21.57 -0.96
C PHE A 654 -8.63 -20.58 0.12
N SER A 655 -9.60 -19.72 -0.16
CA SER A 655 -10.13 -18.79 0.81
C SER A 655 -11.65 -18.71 0.66
N TYR A 656 -12.33 -18.78 1.76
CA TYR A 656 -13.76 -18.54 1.88
C TYR A 656 -14.01 -17.50 2.95
N ALA A 657 -14.83 -16.48 2.66
CA ALA A 657 -15.24 -15.47 3.60
C ALA A 657 -16.73 -15.16 3.42
N HIS A 658 -17.49 -15.31 4.49
CA HIS A 658 -18.88 -14.91 4.55
C HIS A 658 -19.00 -13.70 5.48
N SER A 659 -19.04 -12.51 4.86
CA SER A 659 -19.06 -11.22 5.53
C SER A 659 -20.41 -10.55 5.28
N THR A 660 -21.22 -10.38 6.34
CA THR A 660 -22.59 -9.87 6.22
C THR A 660 -22.89 -8.76 7.22
N TYR A 661 -23.78 -7.84 6.82
CA TYR A 661 -24.31 -6.81 7.71
C TYR A 661 -25.20 -7.43 8.78
N ASP A 662 -25.05 -6.99 10.03
CA ASP A 662 -25.80 -7.52 11.17
C ASP A 662 -27.19 -6.89 11.29
N GLN A 663 -27.40 -5.71 10.68
CA GLN A 663 -28.65 -4.94 10.79
C GLN A 663 -29.02 -4.23 9.49
N ASN A 664 -30.25 -3.81 9.37
CA ASN A 664 -30.71 -2.89 8.34
C ASN A 664 -30.21 -1.47 8.63
N VAL A 665 -29.99 -0.68 7.59
CA VAL A 665 -29.50 0.70 7.68
C VAL A 665 -30.66 1.68 7.61
N ALA A 666 -30.81 2.51 8.64
CA ALA A 666 -31.78 3.61 8.61
C ALA A 666 -31.18 4.80 7.84
N THR A 667 -31.90 5.33 6.86
CA THR A 667 -31.53 6.51 6.08
C THR A 667 -32.62 7.60 6.22
N SER A 668 -32.34 8.79 5.71
CA SER A 668 -33.37 9.85 5.66
C SER A 668 -34.56 9.49 4.78
N SER A 669 -34.41 8.56 3.83
CA SER A 669 -35.45 8.09 2.90
C SER A 669 -36.18 6.83 3.37
N GLY A 670 -35.75 6.21 4.47
CA GLY A 670 -36.35 4.96 4.99
C GLY A 670 -35.36 3.98 5.56
N VAL A 671 -35.73 2.72 5.62
CA VAL A 671 -34.89 1.61 6.11
C VAL A 671 -34.47 0.76 4.92
N GLU A 672 -33.15 0.69 4.69
CA GLU A 672 -32.56 -0.14 3.64
C GLU A 672 -32.33 -1.58 4.15
N PRO A 673 -32.76 -2.62 3.39
CA PRO A 673 -32.75 -4.00 3.84
C PRO A 673 -31.36 -4.65 3.67
N THR A 674 -30.39 -4.21 4.45
CA THR A 674 -28.99 -4.67 4.37
C THR A 674 -28.68 -5.85 5.28
N ARG A 675 -29.50 -6.14 6.28
CA ARG A 675 -29.26 -7.27 7.21
C ARG A 675 -29.13 -8.59 6.47
N GLY A 676 -28.03 -9.31 6.74
CA GLY A 676 -27.69 -10.59 6.11
C GLY A 676 -27.19 -10.48 4.67
N LYS A 677 -27.07 -9.25 4.13
CA LYS A 677 -26.46 -9.02 2.81
C LYS A 677 -24.96 -9.03 2.90
N LEU A 678 -24.32 -9.52 1.82
CA LEU A 678 -22.86 -9.58 1.73
C LEU A 678 -22.26 -8.18 1.60
N VAL A 679 -21.11 -7.99 2.22
CA VAL A 679 -20.30 -6.79 2.04
C VAL A 679 -19.86 -6.70 0.57
N PRO A 680 -20.00 -5.53 -0.10
CA PRO A 680 -19.57 -5.34 -1.48
C PRO A 680 -18.05 -5.48 -1.69
N ASN A 681 -17.65 -5.65 -2.95
CA ASN A 681 -16.28 -5.60 -3.48
C ASN A 681 -15.35 -6.77 -3.08
N TYR A 682 -15.75 -7.62 -2.16
CA TYR A 682 -14.95 -8.77 -1.74
C TYR A 682 -15.60 -10.10 -2.20
N PRO A 683 -14.85 -11.02 -2.86
CA PRO A 683 -15.38 -12.30 -3.30
C PRO A 683 -15.55 -13.26 -2.12
N GLN A 684 -16.63 -14.04 -2.09
CA GLN A 684 -16.80 -15.05 -1.06
C GLN A 684 -15.82 -16.21 -1.18
N PHE A 685 -15.45 -16.58 -2.41
CA PHE A 685 -14.55 -17.71 -2.67
C PHE A 685 -13.43 -17.30 -3.61
N MET A 686 -12.21 -17.73 -3.29
CA MET A 686 -11.02 -17.59 -4.11
C MET A 686 -10.24 -18.89 -4.14
N TYR A 687 -9.67 -19.18 -5.32
CA TYR A 687 -8.67 -20.22 -5.49
C TYR A 687 -7.46 -19.62 -6.22
N LYS A 688 -6.25 -19.92 -5.75
CA LYS A 688 -5.02 -19.45 -6.36
C LYS A 688 -4.03 -20.59 -6.46
N ALA A 689 -3.30 -20.63 -7.58
CA ALA A 689 -2.29 -21.64 -7.85
C ALA A 689 -1.05 -20.98 -8.44
N ASN A 690 0.12 -21.50 -8.09
CA ASN A 690 1.38 -21.15 -8.72
C ASN A 690 2.22 -22.40 -8.87
N ILE A 691 2.70 -22.65 -10.08
CA ILE A 691 3.63 -23.71 -10.40
C ILE A 691 4.92 -23.08 -10.87
N THR A 692 5.99 -23.30 -10.13
CA THR A 692 7.34 -22.80 -10.47
C THR A 692 8.26 -23.99 -10.75
N TYR A 693 9.03 -23.92 -11.83
CA TYR A 693 10.04 -24.92 -12.14
C TYR A 693 11.38 -24.27 -12.50
N ARG A 694 12.43 -24.70 -11.80
CA ARG A 694 13.81 -24.26 -11.99
C ARG A 694 14.70 -25.39 -12.40
N ILE A 695 15.42 -25.25 -13.49
CA ILE A 695 16.38 -26.22 -13.97
C ILE A 695 17.58 -25.51 -14.62
N GLY A 696 18.77 -25.71 -14.06
CA GLY A 696 19.97 -25.00 -14.52
C GLY A 696 19.83 -23.49 -14.39
N GLY A 697 20.02 -22.76 -15.49
CA GLY A 697 19.82 -21.31 -15.57
C GLY A 697 18.37 -20.89 -15.86
N PHE A 698 17.45 -21.84 -16.07
CA PHE A 698 16.07 -21.57 -16.47
C PHE A 698 15.12 -21.58 -15.24
N ASP A 699 14.29 -20.57 -15.14
CA ASP A 699 13.23 -20.43 -14.13
C ASP A 699 11.93 -20.06 -14.84
N THR A 700 10.88 -20.86 -14.65
CA THR A 700 9.57 -20.63 -15.26
C THR A 700 8.47 -20.77 -14.25
N HIS A 701 7.38 -20.02 -14.43
CA HIS A 701 6.18 -20.14 -13.62
C HIS A 701 4.91 -19.94 -14.43
N VAL A 702 3.85 -20.55 -13.93
CA VAL A 702 2.47 -20.31 -14.32
C VAL A 702 1.69 -20.03 -13.04
N ASP A 703 0.99 -18.94 -12.98
CA ASP A 703 0.09 -18.63 -11.88
C ASP A 703 -1.34 -18.42 -12.37
N GLY A 704 -2.29 -18.73 -11.51
CA GLY A 704 -3.71 -18.60 -11.76
C GLY A 704 -4.46 -18.11 -10.54
N ILE A 705 -5.41 -17.21 -10.75
CA ILE A 705 -6.27 -16.64 -9.70
C ILE A 705 -7.73 -16.74 -10.16
N TYR A 706 -8.53 -17.49 -9.42
CA TYR A 706 -9.98 -17.49 -9.53
C TYR A 706 -10.60 -16.64 -8.42
N MET A 707 -11.52 -15.77 -8.80
CA MET A 707 -12.40 -15.03 -7.88
C MET A 707 -13.86 -15.29 -8.22
N SER A 708 -14.68 -15.58 -7.21
CA SER A 708 -16.14 -15.60 -7.37
C SER A 708 -16.68 -14.21 -7.65
N HIS A 709 -17.97 -14.09 -7.97
CA HIS A 709 -18.63 -12.79 -8.15
C HIS A 709 -18.49 -11.91 -6.90
N ARG A 710 -18.51 -10.59 -7.10
CA ARG A 710 -18.44 -9.56 -6.06
C ARG A 710 -19.68 -8.70 -6.13
N GLN A 711 -20.32 -8.43 -4.99
CA GLN A 711 -21.46 -7.52 -4.95
C GLN A 711 -21.01 -6.08 -5.21
N LEU A 712 -21.81 -5.30 -5.92
CA LEU A 712 -21.56 -3.89 -6.23
C LEU A 712 -22.48 -2.94 -5.44
N THR A 713 -23.52 -3.49 -4.80
CA THR A 713 -24.51 -2.75 -4.02
C THR A 713 -24.65 -3.34 -2.62
N TYR A 714 -25.14 -2.54 -1.68
CA TYR A 714 -25.34 -2.98 -0.30
C TYR A 714 -26.52 -3.96 -0.16
N THR A 715 -27.52 -3.90 -1.04
CA THR A 715 -28.66 -4.85 -1.07
C THR A 715 -28.39 -6.10 -1.90
N ASN A 716 -27.22 -6.18 -2.55
CA ASN A 716 -26.76 -7.31 -3.37
C ASN A 716 -27.63 -7.59 -4.61
N ASP A 717 -28.25 -6.58 -5.17
CA ASP A 717 -29.06 -6.68 -6.40
C ASP A 717 -28.25 -6.45 -7.69
N LEU A 718 -26.96 -6.10 -7.56
CA LEU A 718 -25.99 -5.97 -8.65
C LEU A 718 -24.65 -6.58 -8.27
N HIS A 719 -24.02 -7.31 -9.21
CA HIS A 719 -22.71 -7.93 -8.96
C HIS A 719 -21.80 -7.88 -10.20
N ALA A 720 -20.50 -7.82 -9.96
CA ALA A 720 -19.46 -8.06 -10.97
C ALA A 720 -19.26 -9.57 -11.14
N PRO A 721 -19.24 -10.11 -12.37
CA PRO A 721 -19.03 -11.52 -12.62
C PRO A 721 -17.70 -12.04 -12.07
N GLY A 722 -17.67 -13.30 -11.63
CA GLY A 722 -16.44 -13.99 -11.27
C GLY A 722 -15.55 -14.24 -12.51
N TYR A 723 -14.26 -14.39 -12.28
CA TYR A 723 -13.31 -14.63 -13.35
C TYR A 723 -12.13 -15.52 -12.92
N PHE A 724 -11.43 -16.06 -13.93
CA PHE A 724 -10.16 -16.75 -13.76
C PHE A 724 -9.11 -16.06 -14.63
N LEU A 725 -8.01 -15.63 -14.03
CA LEU A 725 -6.84 -15.07 -14.71
C LEU A 725 -5.68 -16.02 -14.60
N MET A 726 -4.91 -16.13 -15.69
CA MET A 726 -3.65 -16.85 -15.72
C MET A 726 -2.54 -15.93 -16.21
N ASN A 727 -1.35 -16.08 -15.64
CA ASN A 727 -0.13 -15.44 -16.10
C ASN A 727 0.95 -16.49 -16.33
N PHE A 728 1.95 -16.15 -17.13
CA PHE A 728 3.10 -16.98 -17.44
C PHE A 728 4.36 -16.13 -17.35
N GLY A 729 5.43 -16.70 -16.81
CA GLY A 729 6.75 -16.08 -16.85
C GLY A 729 7.85 -17.12 -17.05
N ALA A 730 8.88 -16.73 -17.78
CA ALA A 730 10.08 -17.50 -17.99
C ALA A 730 11.31 -16.59 -17.95
N ARG A 731 12.36 -17.04 -17.28
CA ARG A 731 13.62 -16.32 -17.12
C ARG A 731 14.79 -17.27 -17.35
N TYR A 732 15.81 -16.77 -18.04
CA TYR A 732 17.05 -17.51 -18.25
C TYR A 732 18.25 -16.68 -17.80
N ASN A 733 19.10 -17.26 -16.98
CA ASN A 733 20.37 -16.68 -16.53
C ASN A 733 21.51 -17.22 -17.39
N PHE A 734 22.09 -16.34 -18.21
CA PHE A 734 23.22 -16.64 -19.12
C PHE A 734 24.57 -16.69 -18.38
N GLY A 735 24.61 -16.38 -17.08
CA GLY A 735 25.84 -16.29 -16.33
C GLY A 735 26.54 -14.94 -16.49
N ASN A 736 27.88 -14.98 -16.58
CA ASN A 736 28.70 -13.78 -16.62
C ASN A 736 29.33 -13.58 -18.00
N ALA A 737 29.47 -12.31 -18.44
CA ALA A 737 30.20 -11.93 -19.66
C ALA A 737 31.01 -10.66 -19.41
N GLY A 738 32.34 -10.77 -19.37
CA GLY A 738 33.24 -9.68 -19.05
C GLY A 738 32.95 -9.05 -17.67
N PRO A 739 32.72 -7.75 -17.58
CA PRO A 739 32.38 -7.08 -16.31
C PRO A 739 30.97 -7.37 -15.82
N LEU A 740 30.07 -7.82 -16.71
CA LEU A 740 28.67 -8.09 -16.41
C LEU A 740 28.51 -9.47 -15.76
N LYS A 741 27.73 -9.53 -14.69
CA LYS A 741 27.43 -10.72 -13.90
C LYS A 741 25.95 -11.02 -13.90
N GLY A 742 25.59 -12.31 -13.92
CA GLY A 742 24.21 -12.74 -13.82
C GLY A 742 23.31 -12.15 -14.90
N ILE A 743 23.80 -12.07 -16.13
CA ILE A 743 23.00 -11.59 -17.27
C ILE A 743 21.76 -12.44 -17.39
N THR A 744 20.60 -11.80 -17.33
CA THR A 744 19.30 -12.48 -17.30
C THR A 744 18.40 -11.89 -18.38
N ALA A 745 17.70 -12.75 -19.13
CA ALA A 745 16.57 -12.38 -19.94
C ALA A 745 15.31 -13.00 -19.37
N ALA A 746 14.22 -12.22 -19.26
CA ALA A 746 12.93 -12.67 -18.80
C ALA A 746 11.84 -12.31 -19.82
N PHE A 747 10.83 -13.18 -19.90
CA PHE A 747 9.63 -12.98 -20.69
C PHE A 747 8.40 -13.27 -19.83
N ASN A 748 7.43 -12.37 -19.81
CA ASN A 748 6.22 -12.49 -19.03
C ASN A 748 4.99 -12.22 -19.90
N ILE A 749 3.92 -12.99 -19.64
CA ILE A 749 2.60 -12.78 -20.24
C ILE A 749 1.62 -12.56 -19.10
N TYR A 750 1.02 -11.39 -19.06
CA TYR A 750 -0.10 -11.07 -18.18
C TYR A 750 -1.41 -11.42 -18.89
N ASN A 751 -2.39 -11.98 -18.14
CA ASN A 751 -3.69 -12.40 -18.67
C ASN A 751 -3.55 -13.33 -19.89
N LEU A 752 -2.86 -14.45 -19.72
CA LEU A 752 -2.50 -15.41 -20.78
C LEU A 752 -3.71 -15.83 -21.63
N THR A 753 -4.87 -16.00 -21.02
CA THR A 753 -6.12 -16.45 -21.68
C THR A 753 -6.87 -15.30 -22.36
N ASN A 754 -6.39 -14.07 -22.27
CA ASN A 754 -7.05 -12.85 -22.78
C ASN A 754 -8.49 -12.69 -22.25
N LYS A 755 -8.70 -12.94 -20.96
CA LYS A 755 -9.99 -12.81 -20.31
C LYS A 755 -10.41 -11.35 -20.22
N THR A 756 -11.62 -11.00 -20.67
CA THR A 756 -12.27 -9.72 -20.36
C THR A 756 -12.91 -9.83 -18.99
N TYR A 757 -12.60 -8.88 -18.08
CA TYR A 757 -13.06 -8.93 -16.71
C TYR A 757 -13.16 -7.53 -16.09
N ILE A 758 -14.00 -7.40 -15.07
CA ILE A 758 -14.07 -6.22 -14.22
C ILE A 758 -12.96 -6.36 -13.18
N ALA A 759 -11.97 -5.46 -13.24
CA ALA A 759 -10.82 -5.51 -12.33
C ALA A 759 -11.16 -4.84 -11.00
N THR A 760 -11.38 -3.54 -11.02
CA THR A 760 -11.58 -2.73 -9.83
C THR A 760 -13.02 -2.29 -9.72
N THR A 761 -13.59 -2.41 -8.55
CA THR A 761 -14.93 -1.93 -8.21
C THR A 761 -14.78 -0.82 -7.18
N ASN A 762 -15.77 0.05 -7.03
CA ASN A 762 -15.69 1.09 -6.01
C ASN A 762 -15.43 0.48 -4.63
N GLU A 763 -14.46 1.03 -3.91
CA GLU A 763 -13.97 0.47 -2.65
C GLU A 763 -15.04 0.40 -1.56
N LEU A 764 -15.91 1.40 -1.48
CA LEU A 764 -16.89 1.55 -0.41
C LEU A 764 -18.31 1.13 -0.81
N GLY A 765 -18.50 0.69 -2.07
CA GLY A 765 -19.81 0.57 -2.67
C GLY A 765 -20.35 1.96 -3.01
N ASN A 766 -21.27 2.05 -3.96
CA ASN A 766 -21.81 3.34 -4.40
C ASN A 766 -23.21 3.60 -3.88
N ASN A 767 -24.08 2.62 -4.03
CA ASN A 767 -25.50 2.76 -3.79
C ASN A 767 -26.04 1.60 -2.96
N PHE A 768 -27.15 1.80 -2.25
CA PHE A 768 -27.85 0.70 -1.60
C PHE A 768 -28.35 -0.31 -2.62
N THR A 769 -28.95 0.16 -3.71
CA THR A 769 -29.54 -0.65 -4.77
C THR A 769 -28.92 -0.30 -6.11
N ASN A 770 -29.19 -1.09 -7.13
CA ASN A 770 -28.78 -0.81 -8.51
C ASN A 770 -29.51 0.42 -9.06
N THR A 771 -28.81 1.54 -9.11
CA THR A 771 -29.30 2.81 -9.69
C THR A 771 -28.81 3.01 -11.13
N GLY A 772 -28.00 2.09 -11.66
CA GLY A 772 -27.33 2.24 -12.96
C GLY A 772 -26.00 3.01 -12.89
N TYR A 773 -25.64 3.55 -11.74
CA TYR A 773 -24.45 4.38 -11.53
C TYR A 773 -23.41 3.73 -10.59
N ASN A 774 -23.31 2.40 -10.61
CA ASN A 774 -22.27 1.66 -9.92
C ASN A 774 -21.07 1.53 -10.85
N TYR A 775 -20.02 2.28 -10.56
CA TYR A 775 -18.83 2.37 -11.40
C TYR A 775 -17.80 1.28 -11.09
N PHE A 776 -17.04 0.92 -12.13
CA PHE A 776 -15.94 -0.02 -12.07
C PHE A 776 -14.95 0.24 -13.21
N LEU A 777 -13.77 -0.35 -13.11
CA LEU A 777 -12.77 -0.32 -14.16
C LEU A 777 -12.55 -1.72 -14.75
N MET A 778 -12.37 -1.76 -16.07
CA MET A 778 -12.02 -2.99 -16.79
C MET A 778 -10.55 -3.33 -16.58
N GLY A 779 -10.25 -4.62 -16.51
CA GLY A 779 -8.88 -5.11 -16.42
C GLY A 779 -8.18 -5.20 -17.77
N ALA A 780 -6.86 -5.05 -17.77
CA ALA A 780 -6.02 -5.11 -18.97
C ALA A 780 -6.21 -6.45 -19.72
N PRO A 781 -6.26 -6.43 -21.05
CA PRO A 781 -6.23 -7.62 -21.89
C PRO A 781 -4.86 -8.30 -21.76
N ARG A 782 -4.61 -9.34 -22.55
CA ARG A 782 -3.30 -9.99 -22.57
C ARG A 782 -2.19 -9.01 -22.96
N GLN A 783 -1.14 -8.98 -22.13
CA GLN A 783 0.02 -8.11 -22.28
C GLN A 783 1.31 -8.94 -22.27
N PHE A 784 2.32 -8.49 -23.00
CA PHE A 784 3.61 -9.16 -23.16
C PHE A 784 4.74 -8.23 -22.70
N PHE A 785 5.70 -8.78 -21.95
CA PHE A 785 6.84 -8.03 -21.46
C PHE A 785 8.13 -8.84 -21.62
N GLY A 786 9.19 -8.17 -22.06
CA GLY A 786 10.55 -8.69 -22.11
C GLY A 786 11.48 -7.84 -21.27
N THR A 787 12.30 -8.46 -20.43
CA THR A 787 13.27 -7.77 -19.57
C THR A 787 14.65 -8.33 -19.77
N ILE A 788 15.66 -7.46 -19.86
CA ILE A 788 17.07 -7.80 -19.80
C ILE A 788 17.66 -7.11 -18.59
N SER A 789 18.41 -7.85 -17.76
CA SER A 789 19.08 -7.30 -16.57
C SER A 789 20.47 -7.92 -16.38
N ALA A 790 21.35 -7.16 -15.73
CA ALA A 790 22.70 -7.61 -15.35
C ALA A 790 23.17 -6.84 -14.11
N SER A 791 24.14 -7.42 -13.40
CA SER A 791 24.92 -6.75 -12.35
C SER A 791 26.37 -6.55 -12.83
N PHE A 792 27.12 -5.64 -12.22
CA PHE A 792 28.53 -5.37 -12.57
C PHE A 792 29.38 -5.05 -11.35
#